data_48d777ae8600ac557ad6630245a7eb51
#
_entry.id   48d777ae8600ac557ad6630245a7eb51
#
_cell.length_a   1.000
_cell.length_b   1.000
_cell.length_c   1.000
_cell.angle_alpha   90.00
_cell.angle_beta   90.00
_cell.angle_gamma   90.00
#
_symmetry.space_group_name_H-M   'P 1'
#
loop_
_entity.id
_entity.type
_entity.pdbx_description
1 polymer ?
#
loop_
_entity_poly.entity_id
_entity_poly.type
_entity_poly.pdbx_seq_one_letter_code
_entity_poly.pdbx_strand_id
1 'polypeptide(L)'
;MTTPLQGSIEGRIAEELGVQERQVRAAVELLDGGSTVPFIARYRKEATEMLDDAQLRTLEERLRYLRELEERRTAILDSVREQGKLTEELQARIRGAETKARLEDIYLPYKPKRRTKAQIAREAGLEPLADGLLGDPGVEPLAAAAAFVDAEKGVADPQAALDGARAVLTERFSEDADLIGELRERMWMRGRLVARVRDGKEEAGAKFSGYFDFAEPFTELPSHRVLAMLRGEKEEVLDLVLEPEEATEGPSSYEGTVAHRFGIGDRGRPADKWLLDTVRWAWRTRILVHLGIDLRLRLRTAAEDEAVRVFAANLRDLLLAAPAGTRATLGLDPGFRTGVKVAVVDATGKVVATDVIHPHVPANRWDESIAKLARLAKEHAVELIAIGNGTASRETDRLAGDLITRHPELKLTKVMVSEAGASVYSASAFASQELPDMDVSLRGAVSIARRLQDPLAELVKIDPKSIGVGQYQHDLSEVKLSRSLDAVVEDCVNGVGVDVNTASAPLLARVSGITSGLAENIVSHRDSNGPFASRGELKKVPRLGPKAYEQCAGFLRIRGGDPLDASSVHPEAYPVVRRMVQKSGEEVASLVGNTGVLRSLRPQDFVDETFGLPTVSDILKELEKPGRDPRPAFRTAAFKEGVEKISDLSSGMILEGVVTNVAAFGAFVDIGVHQDGLVHVSALSRTFVKDPRDVVKPGDIVKVKVLDIDIPRKRISLTLRLDDEAAEQTEAAPRGRRQRGGGRLQQQRQGQGQGRGGGGGGGGGGRGNGGTRQAPAPANSAMADALRRAGLADPKKGKR
;
A
#
# COMPACT_ATOMS: atom_id res chain seq x y z
N MET A 1 42.24 7.14 15.46
CA MET A 1 41.43 6.96 14.23
C MET A 1 40.29 7.97 14.34
N THR A 2 40.38 9.05 13.60
CA THR A 2 39.38 10.11 13.56
C THR A 2 38.08 9.56 12.95
N THR A 3 37.02 9.53 13.73
CA THR A 3 35.66 9.17 13.28
C THR A 3 35.30 10.11 12.13
N PRO A 4 34.79 9.61 10.98
CA PRO A 4 34.35 10.47 9.91
C PRO A 4 33.28 11.41 10.44
N LEU A 5 33.44 12.69 10.21
CA LEU A 5 32.38 13.69 10.37
C LEU A 5 31.15 13.19 9.59
N GLN A 6 30.02 13.09 10.26
CA GLN A 6 28.73 12.77 9.65
C GLN A 6 28.53 13.65 8.41
N GLY A 7 28.39 13.02 7.23
CA GLY A 7 28.08 13.74 6.01
C GLY A 7 26.79 14.57 6.16
N SER A 8 26.65 15.59 5.36
CA SER A 8 25.42 16.39 5.28
C SER A 8 24.19 15.48 5.03
N ILE A 9 22.99 15.95 5.34
CA ILE A 9 21.74 15.23 4.99
C ILE A 9 21.75 14.90 3.49
N GLU A 10 22.18 15.86 2.67
CA GLU A 10 22.29 15.74 1.22
C GLU A 10 23.31 14.66 0.81
N GLY A 11 24.46 14.63 1.45
CA GLY A 11 25.49 13.61 1.20
C GLY A 11 25.01 12.20 1.51
N ARG A 12 24.27 12.05 2.62
CA ARG A 12 23.68 10.77 3.00
C ARG A 12 22.59 10.28 2.03
N ILE A 13 21.70 11.19 1.61
CA ILE A 13 20.69 10.87 0.59
C ILE A 13 21.37 10.51 -0.74
N ALA A 14 22.44 11.21 -1.10
CA ALA A 14 23.20 10.94 -2.31
C ALA A 14 23.82 9.54 -2.32
N GLU A 15 24.37 9.10 -1.19
CA GLU A 15 24.89 7.73 -1.02
C GLU A 15 23.77 6.67 -1.13
N GLU A 16 22.63 6.90 -0.46
CA GLU A 16 21.46 5.99 -0.50
C GLU A 16 20.86 5.85 -1.92
N LEU A 17 20.86 6.93 -2.71
CA LEU A 17 20.33 6.96 -4.08
C LEU A 17 21.38 6.57 -5.14
N GLY A 18 22.66 6.49 -4.79
CA GLY A 18 23.75 6.26 -5.75
C GLY A 18 23.97 7.41 -6.72
N VAL A 19 23.76 8.67 -6.27
CA VAL A 19 23.89 9.90 -7.05
C VAL A 19 24.89 10.85 -6.40
N GLN A 20 25.16 12.01 -7.02
CA GLN A 20 26.09 12.98 -6.48
C GLN A 20 25.40 13.95 -5.52
N GLU A 21 26.10 14.38 -4.45
CA GLU A 21 25.55 15.29 -3.45
C GLU A 21 25.05 16.62 -4.04
N ARG A 22 25.70 17.13 -5.10
CA ARG A 22 25.24 18.37 -5.77
C ARG A 22 23.87 18.22 -6.43
N GLN A 23 23.54 17.01 -6.94
CA GLN A 23 22.21 16.73 -7.51
C GLN A 23 21.14 16.78 -6.43
N VAL A 24 21.42 16.15 -5.28
CA VAL A 24 20.52 16.17 -4.12
C VAL A 24 20.34 17.58 -3.59
N ARG A 25 21.42 18.35 -3.45
CA ARG A 25 21.36 19.74 -2.97
C ARG A 25 20.50 20.61 -3.87
N ALA A 26 20.67 20.53 -5.17
CA ALA A 26 19.85 21.26 -6.14
C ALA A 26 18.37 20.87 -6.05
N ALA A 27 18.08 19.57 -5.90
CA ALA A 27 16.71 19.09 -5.71
C ALA A 27 16.10 19.59 -4.39
N VAL A 28 16.86 19.57 -3.28
CA VAL A 28 16.43 20.07 -1.97
C VAL A 28 16.12 21.59 -2.04
N GLU A 29 16.98 22.38 -2.68
CA GLU A 29 16.75 23.82 -2.86
C GLU A 29 15.45 24.09 -3.65
N LEU A 30 15.18 23.32 -4.69
CA LEU A 30 13.94 23.44 -5.47
C LEU A 30 12.70 23.05 -4.65
N LEU A 31 12.78 21.94 -3.88
CA LEU A 31 11.69 21.49 -3.01
C LEU A 31 11.40 22.49 -1.89
N ASP A 32 12.44 22.99 -1.21
CA ASP A 32 12.32 24.02 -0.18
C ASP A 32 11.81 25.33 -0.75
N GLY A 33 12.19 25.62 -2.00
CA GLY A 33 11.63 26.69 -2.81
C GLY A 33 10.13 26.47 -3.14
N GLY A 34 9.54 25.30 -2.81
CA GLY A 34 8.12 24.97 -3.02
C GLY A 34 7.82 24.52 -4.44
N SER A 35 8.81 24.02 -5.18
CA SER A 35 8.61 23.30 -6.44
C SER A 35 8.11 21.89 -6.17
N THR A 36 7.21 21.40 -6.97
CA THR A 36 6.68 20.03 -6.84
C THR A 36 7.58 19.02 -7.54
N VAL A 37 7.52 17.75 -7.11
CA VAL A 37 8.30 16.66 -7.72
C VAL A 37 8.04 16.55 -9.24
N PRO A 38 6.79 16.53 -9.74
CA PRO A 38 6.55 16.45 -11.18
C PRO A 38 7.16 17.63 -11.98
N PHE A 39 7.13 18.83 -11.41
CA PHE A 39 7.73 20.01 -12.05
C PHE A 39 9.25 19.89 -12.12
N ILE A 40 9.90 19.48 -11.04
CA ILE A 40 11.35 19.28 -10.99
C ILE A 40 11.77 18.21 -11.99
N ALA A 41 11.13 17.03 -11.94
CA ALA A 41 11.45 15.90 -12.80
C ALA A 41 11.33 16.23 -14.29
N ARG A 42 10.40 17.09 -14.66
CA ARG A 42 10.12 17.39 -16.06
C ARG A 42 10.79 18.64 -16.59
N TYR A 43 10.84 19.73 -15.80
CA TYR A 43 11.24 21.05 -16.25
C TYR A 43 12.49 21.64 -15.58
N ARG A 44 13.13 20.88 -14.67
CA ARG A 44 14.37 21.29 -13.98
C ARG A 44 15.46 20.21 -14.05
N LYS A 45 15.46 19.45 -15.15
CA LYS A 45 16.38 18.31 -15.37
C LYS A 45 17.85 18.71 -15.34
N GLU A 46 18.19 19.87 -15.92
CA GLU A 46 19.54 20.39 -15.91
C GLU A 46 20.02 20.71 -14.50
N ALA A 47 19.15 21.33 -13.70
CA ALA A 47 19.49 21.69 -12.32
C ALA A 47 19.77 20.48 -11.43
N THR A 48 19.02 19.39 -11.64
CA THR A 48 19.14 18.14 -10.86
C THR A 48 20.02 17.09 -11.56
N GLU A 49 20.64 17.44 -12.70
CA GLU A 49 21.41 16.51 -13.51
C GLU A 49 20.67 15.18 -13.74
N MET A 50 19.42 15.27 -14.19
CA MET A 50 18.58 14.14 -14.63
C MET A 50 18.03 13.24 -13.51
N LEU A 51 17.85 13.71 -12.28
CA LEU A 51 17.08 12.95 -11.29
C LEU A 51 15.66 12.73 -11.82
N ASP A 52 15.23 11.47 -11.79
CA ASP A 52 13.89 11.08 -12.22
C ASP A 52 12.85 11.25 -11.09
N ASP A 53 11.57 11.08 -11.43
CA ASP A 53 10.44 11.20 -10.50
C ASP A 53 10.53 10.22 -9.32
N ALA A 54 10.96 8.97 -9.55
CA ALA A 54 11.11 7.97 -8.51
C ALA A 54 12.24 8.33 -7.54
N GLN A 55 13.39 8.79 -8.07
CA GLN A 55 14.51 9.27 -7.25
C GLN A 55 14.11 10.52 -6.44
N LEU A 56 13.39 11.46 -7.04
CA LEU A 56 12.91 12.68 -6.36
C LEU A 56 11.87 12.36 -5.28
N ARG A 57 10.96 11.41 -5.49
CA ARG A 57 10.02 10.96 -4.44
C ARG A 57 10.75 10.28 -3.28
N THR A 58 11.74 9.45 -3.57
CA THR A 58 12.58 8.83 -2.54
C THR A 58 13.36 9.88 -1.77
N LEU A 59 13.95 10.86 -2.47
CA LEU A 59 14.65 11.99 -1.87
C LEU A 59 13.75 12.78 -0.93
N GLU A 60 12.55 13.16 -1.37
CA GLU A 60 11.55 13.89 -0.56
C GLU A 60 11.20 13.14 0.73
N GLU A 61 11.00 11.82 0.65
CA GLU A 61 10.71 10.98 1.83
C GLU A 61 11.91 10.90 2.78
N ARG A 62 13.13 10.66 2.23
CA ARG A 62 14.34 10.55 3.02
C ARG A 62 14.73 11.88 3.67
N LEU A 63 14.60 12.99 2.95
CA LEU A 63 14.84 14.34 3.45
C LEU A 63 13.99 14.63 4.69
N ARG A 64 12.71 14.33 4.63
CA ARG A 64 11.81 14.48 5.78
C ARG A 64 12.25 13.62 6.95
N TYR A 65 12.52 12.32 6.74
CA TYR A 65 12.98 11.42 7.79
C TYR A 65 14.26 11.89 8.46
N LEU A 66 15.24 12.32 7.67
CA LEU A 66 16.53 12.77 8.18
C LEU A 66 16.42 14.11 8.92
N ARG A 67 15.57 15.01 8.46
CA ARG A 67 15.26 16.26 9.19
C ARG A 67 14.60 15.99 10.53
N GLU A 68 13.62 15.09 10.60
CA GLU A 68 13.01 14.67 11.86
C GLU A 68 14.00 13.97 12.79
N LEU A 69 14.96 13.19 12.25
CA LEU A 69 16.02 12.58 13.02
C LEU A 69 16.95 13.65 13.62
N GLU A 70 17.31 14.67 12.85
CA GLU A 70 18.18 15.77 13.31
C GLU A 70 17.51 16.65 14.36
N GLU A 71 16.24 16.99 14.17
CA GLU A 71 15.44 17.68 15.19
C GLU A 71 15.39 16.88 16.51
N ARG A 72 15.16 15.56 16.41
CA ARG A 72 15.14 14.70 17.58
C ARG A 72 16.52 14.62 18.25
N ARG A 73 17.59 14.53 17.46
CA ARG A 73 18.98 14.52 17.94
C ARG A 73 19.30 15.80 18.72
N THR A 74 18.92 16.96 18.18
CA THR A 74 19.10 18.26 18.84
C THR A 74 18.35 18.32 20.17
N ALA A 75 17.09 17.93 20.20
CA ALA A 75 16.28 17.88 21.42
C ALA A 75 16.90 16.97 22.50
N ILE A 76 17.49 15.82 22.11
CA ILE A 76 18.15 14.92 23.04
C ILE A 76 19.45 15.52 23.57
N LEU A 77 20.28 16.13 22.70
CA LEU A 77 21.51 16.81 23.13
C LEU A 77 21.24 17.92 24.14
N ASP A 78 20.18 18.71 23.90
CA ASP A 78 19.78 19.79 24.79
C ASP A 78 19.29 19.23 26.14
N SER A 79 18.44 18.18 26.12
CA SER A 79 17.95 17.54 27.34
C SER A 79 19.09 16.96 28.19
N VAL A 80 20.09 16.31 27.57
CA VAL A 80 21.23 15.71 28.31
C VAL A 80 22.16 16.81 28.81
N ARG A 81 22.32 17.91 28.06
CA ARG A 81 23.10 19.10 28.46
C ARG A 81 22.50 19.78 29.70
N GLU A 82 21.17 19.98 29.70
CA GLU A 82 20.42 20.55 30.84
C GLU A 82 20.57 19.72 32.09
N GLN A 83 20.71 18.39 31.99
CA GLN A 83 20.98 17.48 33.10
C GLN A 83 22.43 17.52 33.58
N GLY A 84 23.34 18.27 32.93
CA GLY A 84 24.76 18.29 33.23
C GLY A 84 25.52 16.99 32.97
N LYS A 85 24.94 16.11 32.13
CA LYS A 85 25.47 14.76 31.86
C LYS A 85 26.10 14.59 30.48
N LEU A 86 26.14 15.67 29.68
CA LEU A 86 26.69 15.61 28.31
C LEU A 86 28.23 15.60 28.34
N THR A 87 28.81 14.43 28.09
CA THR A 87 30.25 14.26 27.85
C THR A 87 30.57 14.32 26.36
N GLU A 88 31.83 14.56 25.98
CA GLU A 88 32.27 14.54 24.57
C GLU A 88 32.02 13.18 23.91
N GLU A 89 32.25 12.09 24.63
CA GLU A 89 32.00 10.74 24.14
C GLU A 89 30.50 10.49 23.88
N LEU A 90 29.63 10.88 24.83
CA LEU A 90 28.18 10.74 24.68
C LEU A 90 27.67 11.61 23.51
N GLN A 91 28.20 12.84 23.39
CA GLN A 91 27.86 13.72 22.27
C GLN A 91 28.25 13.09 20.92
N ALA A 92 29.42 12.46 20.83
CA ALA A 92 29.87 11.78 19.62
C ALA A 92 28.96 10.58 19.30
N ARG A 93 28.57 9.77 20.30
CA ARG A 93 27.63 8.64 20.13
C ARG A 93 26.24 9.10 19.68
N ILE A 94 25.69 10.17 20.27
CA ILE A 94 24.41 10.74 19.88
C ILE A 94 24.47 11.28 18.44
N ARG A 95 25.53 11.98 18.07
CA ARG A 95 25.74 12.49 16.71
C ARG A 95 25.95 11.36 15.71
N GLY A 96 26.59 10.27 16.07
CA GLY A 96 26.83 9.09 15.24
C GLY A 96 25.63 8.14 15.10
N ALA A 97 24.51 8.42 15.77
CA ALA A 97 23.32 7.57 15.65
C ALA A 97 22.64 7.73 14.28
N GLU A 98 22.59 6.67 13.50
CA GLU A 98 22.06 6.69 12.11
C GLU A 98 20.55 6.51 12.01
N THR A 99 19.92 6.00 13.05
CA THR A 99 18.49 5.72 13.11
C THR A 99 17.85 6.27 14.38
N LYS A 100 16.53 6.56 14.31
CA LYS A 100 15.77 6.98 15.50
C LYS A 100 15.84 5.92 16.61
N ALA A 101 15.81 4.63 16.29
CA ALA A 101 15.90 3.55 17.27
C ALA A 101 17.25 3.60 18.01
N ARG A 102 18.35 3.69 17.28
CA ARG A 102 19.70 3.80 17.88
C ARG A 102 19.83 5.06 18.76
N LEU A 103 19.26 6.17 18.29
CA LEU A 103 19.27 7.43 19.02
C LEU A 103 18.51 7.33 20.36
N GLU A 104 17.34 6.69 20.35
CA GLU A 104 16.54 6.46 21.57
C GLU A 104 17.23 5.47 22.52
N ASP A 105 17.92 4.43 22.01
CA ASP A 105 18.71 3.51 22.86
C ASP A 105 19.79 4.26 23.62
N ILE A 106 20.55 5.14 22.95
CA ILE A 106 21.59 5.95 23.58
C ILE A 106 21.00 6.93 24.62
N TYR A 107 19.82 7.47 24.34
CA TYR A 107 19.13 8.41 25.22
C TYR A 107 18.45 7.74 26.42
N LEU A 108 18.13 6.44 26.35
CA LEU A 108 17.33 5.72 27.35
C LEU A 108 17.79 5.88 28.81
N PRO A 109 19.11 5.85 29.14
CA PRO A 109 19.62 6.09 30.49
C PRO A 109 19.37 7.51 31.00
N TYR A 110 19.25 8.49 30.08
CA TYR A 110 19.12 9.93 30.38
C TYR A 110 17.68 10.43 30.30
N LYS A 111 16.78 9.60 29.77
CA LYS A 111 15.37 9.95 29.61
C LYS A 111 14.71 10.16 30.99
N PRO A 112 14.04 11.31 31.24
CA PRO A 112 13.31 11.50 32.49
C PRO A 112 12.29 10.38 32.73
N LYS A 113 12.46 9.66 33.84
CA LYS A 113 11.62 8.50 34.20
C LYS A 113 10.84 8.81 35.47
N ARG A 114 9.72 8.12 35.63
CA ARG A 114 9.10 7.99 36.96
C ARG A 114 10.05 7.20 37.86
N ARG A 115 9.99 7.47 39.17
CA ARG A 115 10.84 6.78 40.18
C ARG A 115 10.82 5.26 39.99
N THR A 116 11.93 4.69 39.52
CA THR A 116 12.08 3.26 39.22
C THR A 116 12.50 2.49 40.46
N LYS A 117 12.32 1.14 40.47
CA LYS A 117 12.85 0.30 41.59
C LYS A 117 14.34 0.44 41.74
N ALA A 118 15.07 0.57 40.60
CA ALA A 118 16.52 0.79 40.62
C ALA A 118 16.88 2.16 41.22
N GLN A 119 16.12 3.20 40.91
CA GLN A 119 16.32 4.51 41.52
C GLN A 119 16.06 4.50 43.05
N ILE A 120 15.00 3.83 43.49
CA ILE A 120 14.72 3.63 44.92
C ILE A 120 15.87 2.90 45.58
N ALA A 121 16.42 1.86 44.96
CA ALA A 121 17.56 1.10 45.46
C ALA A 121 18.84 1.96 45.53
N ARG A 122 19.10 2.84 44.54
CA ARG A 122 20.23 3.80 44.59
C ARG A 122 20.05 4.81 45.72
N GLU A 123 18.86 5.35 45.90
CA GLU A 123 18.52 6.27 47.00
C GLU A 123 18.70 5.59 48.39
N ALA A 124 18.45 4.28 48.46
CA ALA A 124 18.69 3.47 49.66
C ALA A 124 20.18 3.11 49.86
N GLY A 125 21.06 3.47 48.88
CA GLY A 125 22.50 3.21 49.01
C GLY A 125 22.92 1.79 48.58
N LEU A 126 22.13 1.09 47.76
CA LEU A 126 22.37 -0.31 47.35
C LEU A 126 23.21 -0.46 46.04
N GLU A 127 23.58 0.62 45.39
CA GLU A 127 24.42 0.56 44.18
C GLU A 127 25.83 0.00 44.45
N PRO A 128 26.53 0.36 45.58
CA PRO A 128 27.82 -0.24 45.91
C PRO A 128 27.75 -1.76 46.17
N LEU A 129 26.61 -2.29 46.66
CA LEU A 129 26.39 -3.73 46.77
C LEU A 129 26.31 -4.39 45.42
N ALA A 130 25.58 -3.78 44.48
CA ALA A 130 25.46 -4.27 43.11
C ALA A 130 26.81 -4.26 42.41
N ASP A 131 27.59 -3.19 42.51
CA ASP A 131 28.93 -3.04 41.96
C ASP A 131 29.93 -4.02 42.60
N GLY A 132 29.84 -4.20 43.91
CA GLY A 132 30.73 -5.12 44.62
C GLY A 132 30.53 -6.57 44.17
N LEU A 133 29.29 -7.03 44.09
CA LEU A 133 28.95 -8.39 43.65
C LEU A 133 29.33 -8.63 42.16
N LEU A 134 29.18 -7.62 41.32
CA LEU A 134 29.54 -7.69 39.90
C LEU A 134 31.07 -7.67 39.72
N GLY A 135 31.78 -6.84 40.49
CA GLY A 135 33.25 -6.66 40.39
C GLY A 135 34.03 -7.80 41.07
N ASP A 136 33.55 -8.32 42.19
CA ASP A 136 34.14 -9.45 42.92
C ASP A 136 33.09 -10.54 43.20
N PRO A 137 32.83 -11.44 42.24
CA PRO A 137 31.94 -12.57 42.47
C PRO A 137 32.42 -13.63 43.51
N GLY A 138 33.62 -13.47 44.03
CA GLY A 138 34.12 -14.32 45.12
C GLY A 138 33.44 -14.10 46.47
N VAL A 139 32.68 -13.03 46.60
CA VAL A 139 32.00 -12.69 47.85
C VAL A 139 30.65 -13.42 47.93
N GLU A 140 30.27 -13.90 49.11
CA GLU A 140 28.99 -14.53 49.35
C GLU A 140 27.87 -13.44 49.35
N PRO A 141 26.82 -13.52 48.49
CA PRO A 141 25.85 -12.44 48.33
C PRO A 141 25.09 -12.05 49.60
N LEU A 142 24.58 -13.01 50.39
CA LEU A 142 23.83 -12.71 51.60
C LEU A 142 24.70 -12.07 52.67
N ALA A 143 25.97 -12.51 52.80
CA ALA A 143 26.92 -11.93 53.73
C ALA A 143 27.27 -10.48 53.35
N ALA A 144 27.50 -10.22 52.07
CA ALA A 144 27.73 -8.86 51.55
C ALA A 144 26.52 -7.95 51.79
N ALA A 145 25.33 -8.45 51.52
CA ALA A 145 24.07 -7.73 51.66
C ALA A 145 23.72 -7.35 53.12
N ALA A 146 24.20 -8.14 54.12
CA ALA A 146 23.92 -7.85 55.51
C ALA A 146 24.43 -6.46 55.96
N ALA A 147 25.49 -5.95 55.38
CA ALA A 147 26.06 -4.63 55.67
C ALA A 147 25.19 -3.46 55.13
N PHE A 148 24.21 -3.74 54.28
CA PHE A 148 23.35 -2.74 53.60
C PHE A 148 21.92 -2.75 54.14
N VAL A 149 21.64 -3.49 55.22
CA VAL A 149 20.33 -3.50 55.87
C VAL A 149 20.12 -2.17 56.57
N ASP A 150 19.06 -1.47 56.23
CA ASP A 150 18.68 -0.17 56.80
C ASP A 150 17.15 -0.02 56.72
N ALA A 151 16.51 -0.29 57.88
CA ALA A 151 15.04 -0.22 57.97
C ALA A 151 14.48 1.18 57.70
N GLU A 152 15.22 2.26 58.02
CA GLU A 152 14.82 3.63 57.77
C GLU A 152 14.78 3.97 56.28
N LYS A 153 15.64 3.33 55.50
CA LYS A 153 15.66 3.44 54.02
C LYS A 153 14.82 2.39 53.31
N GLY A 154 14.08 1.57 54.07
CA GLY A 154 13.16 0.56 53.54
C GLY A 154 13.85 -0.75 53.16
N VAL A 155 15.08 -0.99 53.64
CA VAL A 155 15.82 -2.23 53.42
C VAL A 155 15.76 -3.07 54.71
N ALA A 156 14.72 -3.90 54.78
CA ALA A 156 14.38 -4.61 56.04
C ALA A 156 15.32 -5.76 56.40
N ASP A 157 15.89 -6.42 55.38
CA ASP A 157 16.69 -7.61 55.53
C ASP A 157 17.72 -7.74 54.37
N PRO A 158 18.70 -8.68 54.46
CA PRO A 158 19.67 -8.90 53.39
C PRO A 158 19.07 -9.31 52.04
N GLN A 159 17.92 -9.98 52.01
CA GLN A 159 17.24 -10.34 50.77
C GLN A 159 16.68 -9.08 50.08
N ALA A 160 16.08 -8.17 50.83
CA ALA A 160 15.62 -6.87 50.33
C ALA A 160 16.79 -6.05 49.72
N ALA A 161 17.98 -6.10 50.36
CA ALA A 161 19.18 -5.49 49.84
C ALA A 161 19.61 -6.11 48.48
N LEU A 162 19.62 -7.46 48.39
CA LEU A 162 19.89 -8.18 47.13
C LEU A 162 18.87 -7.90 46.05
N ASP A 163 17.58 -7.78 46.38
CA ASP A 163 16.53 -7.44 45.41
C ASP A 163 16.69 -6.00 44.88
N GLY A 164 17.13 -5.07 45.75
CA GLY A 164 17.52 -3.73 45.31
C GLY A 164 18.75 -3.71 44.41
N ALA A 165 19.80 -4.43 44.78
CA ALA A 165 21.00 -4.60 43.98
C ALA A 165 20.69 -5.23 42.61
N ARG A 166 19.80 -6.25 42.58
CA ARG A 166 19.28 -6.86 41.34
C ARG A 166 18.55 -5.84 40.48
N ALA A 167 17.72 -4.96 41.05
CA ALA A 167 17.02 -3.92 40.32
C ALA A 167 18.02 -2.94 39.66
N VAL A 168 19.10 -2.55 40.34
CA VAL A 168 20.16 -1.71 39.78
C VAL A 168 20.84 -2.38 38.59
N LEU A 169 21.28 -3.64 38.74
CA LEU A 169 21.93 -4.39 37.65
C LEU A 169 20.98 -4.65 36.47
N THR A 170 19.73 -4.97 36.77
CA THR A 170 18.70 -5.17 35.72
C THR A 170 18.51 -3.91 34.89
N GLU A 171 18.48 -2.73 35.48
CA GLU A 171 18.38 -1.46 34.76
C GLU A 171 19.64 -1.23 33.94
N ARG A 172 20.83 -1.42 34.50
CA ARG A 172 22.13 -1.28 33.82
C ARG A 172 22.23 -2.19 32.59
N PHE A 173 21.83 -3.45 32.69
CA PHE A 173 21.87 -4.41 31.59
C PHE A 173 20.87 -4.04 30.49
N SER A 174 19.68 -3.57 30.87
CA SER A 174 18.63 -3.20 29.90
C SER A 174 18.81 -1.82 29.26
N GLU A 175 19.77 -1.03 29.73
CA GLU A 175 20.09 0.31 29.22
C GLU A 175 21.46 0.40 28.52
N ASP A 176 22.17 -0.71 28.37
CA ASP A 176 23.37 -0.76 27.51
C ASP A 176 22.95 -0.71 26.05
N ALA A 177 23.07 0.47 25.42
CA ALA A 177 22.62 0.73 24.07
C ALA A 177 23.30 -0.18 23.03
N ASP A 178 24.56 -0.57 23.22
CA ASP A 178 25.29 -1.43 22.31
C ASP A 178 24.79 -2.86 22.39
N LEU A 179 24.61 -3.37 23.61
CA LEU A 179 24.01 -4.68 23.86
C LEU A 179 22.58 -4.76 23.30
N ILE A 180 21.74 -3.78 23.58
CA ILE A 180 20.35 -3.76 23.09
C ILE A 180 20.32 -3.74 21.55
N GLY A 181 21.17 -2.94 20.92
CA GLY A 181 21.32 -2.91 19.45
C GLY A 181 21.75 -4.27 18.88
N GLU A 182 22.78 -4.93 19.47
CA GLU A 182 23.24 -6.26 19.07
C GLU A 182 22.15 -7.32 19.20
N LEU A 183 21.46 -7.37 20.37
CA LEU A 183 20.40 -8.33 20.63
C LEU A 183 19.20 -8.11 19.71
N ARG A 184 18.86 -6.82 19.38
CA ARG A 184 17.78 -6.47 18.45
C ARG A 184 18.05 -7.01 17.06
N GLU A 185 19.22 -6.76 16.49
CA GLU A 185 19.56 -7.25 15.15
C GLU A 185 19.65 -8.78 15.11
N ARG A 186 20.23 -9.39 16.14
CA ARG A 186 20.27 -10.85 16.24
C ARG A 186 18.87 -11.47 16.31
N MET A 187 17.95 -10.86 17.08
CA MET A 187 16.57 -11.32 17.19
C MET A 187 15.80 -11.09 15.88
N TRP A 188 16.09 -9.99 15.17
CA TRP A 188 15.53 -9.76 13.84
C TRP A 188 15.92 -10.86 12.85
N MET A 189 17.18 -11.27 12.85
CA MET A 189 17.70 -12.26 11.91
C MET A 189 17.30 -13.71 12.25
N ARG A 190 17.06 -14.03 13.50
CA ARG A 190 16.86 -15.41 13.97
C ARG A 190 15.49 -15.66 14.59
N GLY A 191 14.80 -14.61 15.00
CA GLY A 191 13.51 -14.69 15.65
C GLY A 191 12.39 -15.08 14.70
N ARG A 192 11.30 -15.57 15.27
CA ARG A 192 10.12 -16.04 14.56
C ARG A 192 8.87 -15.35 15.09
N LEU A 193 7.90 -15.14 14.20
CA LEU A 193 6.53 -14.79 14.57
C LEU A 193 5.73 -16.08 14.73
N VAL A 194 5.19 -16.30 15.91
CA VAL A 194 4.31 -17.40 16.22
C VAL A 194 2.90 -16.88 16.40
N ALA A 195 1.94 -17.52 15.73
CA ALA A 195 0.53 -17.21 15.88
C ALA A 195 -0.22 -18.47 16.32
N ARG A 196 -1.12 -18.32 17.29
CA ARG A 196 -2.00 -19.39 17.77
C ARG A 196 -3.41 -18.88 17.89
N VAL A 197 -4.39 -19.74 17.63
CA VAL A 197 -5.79 -19.41 17.85
C VAL A 197 -6.07 -19.31 19.35
N ARG A 198 -6.87 -18.32 19.75
CA ARG A 198 -7.37 -18.22 21.13
C ARG A 198 -8.43 -19.28 21.39
N ASP A 199 -8.45 -19.80 22.61
CA ASP A 199 -9.41 -20.84 23.02
C ASP A 199 -10.86 -20.43 22.70
N GLY A 200 -11.59 -21.29 22.01
CA GLY A 200 -13.00 -21.09 21.65
C GLY A 200 -13.25 -20.09 20.52
N LYS A 201 -12.20 -19.67 19.78
CA LYS A 201 -12.32 -18.73 18.62
C LYS A 201 -12.19 -19.39 17.26
N GLU A 202 -12.09 -20.71 17.19
CA GLU A 202 -11.84 -21.47 15.96
C GLU A 202 -12.94 -21.25 14.90
N GLU A 203 -14.20 -21.32 15.29
CA GLU A 203 -15.34 -21.13 14.37
C GLU A 203 -15.49 -19.67 13.94
N ALA A 204 -15.45 -18.74 14.90
CA ALA A 204 -15.58 -17.30 14.63
C ALA A 204 -14.39 -16.78 13.80
N GLY A 205 -13.22 -17.37 13.98
CA GLY A 205 -11.97 -17.05 13.33
C GLY A 205 -11.65 -17.85 12.08
N ALA A 206 -12.56 -18.60 11.51
CA ALA A 206 -12.31 -19.53 10.38
C ALA A 206 -11.55 -18.90 9.20
N LYS A 207 -11.74 -17.60 8.95
CA LYS A 207 -10.99 -16.83 7.93
C LYS A 207 -9.48 -16.75 8.20
N PHE A 208 -9.05 -16.93 9.45
CA PHE A 208 -7.65 -16.96 9.89
C PHE A 208 -7.10 -18.37 10.12
N SER A 209 -7.81 -19.41 9.74
CA SER A 209 -7.44 -20.83 10.03
C SER A 209 -6.05 -21.21 9.56
N GLY A 210 -5.53 -20.55 8.52
CA GLY A 210 -4.14 -20.75 8.06
C GLY A 210 -3.07 -20.27 9.04
N TYR A 211 -3.46 -19.56 10.11
CA TYR A 211 -2.56 -18.99 11.13
C TYR A 211 -2.85 -19.53 12.54
N PHE A 212 -3.68 -20.56 12.69
CA PHE A 212 -4.05 -21.12 14.00
C PHE A 212 -2.91 -21.86 14.69
N ASP A 213 -1.96 -22.36 13.91
CA ASP A 213 -0.70 -22.94 14.38
C ASP A 213 0.38 -22.56 13.35
N PHE A 214 0.96 -21.40 13.54
CA PHE A 214 1.87 -20.81 12.56
C PHE A 214 3.16 -20.35 13.25
N ALA A 215 4.32 -20.61 12.64
CA ALA A 215 5.61 -20.13 13.09
C ALA A 215 6.57 -19.97 11.90
N GLU A 216 6.97 -18.76 11.57
CA GLU A 216 7.93 -18.48 10.49
C GLU A 216 8.92 -17.37 10.91
N PRO A 217 10.17 -17.38 10.37
CA PRO A 217 11.16 -16.33 10.61
C PRO A 217 10.67 -14.95 10.18
N PHE A 218 11.04 -13.88 10.90
CA PHE A 218 10.65 -12.51 10.55
C PHE A 218 11.04 -12.11 9.13
N THR A 219 12.24 -12.54 8.70
CA THR A 219 12.83 -12.19 7.40
C THR A 219 12.17 -12.89 6.21
N GLU A 220 11.38 -13.92 6.44
CA GLU A 220 10.70 -14.70 5.40
C GLU A 220 9.20 -14.38 5.30
N LEU A 221 8.68 -13.51 6.18
CA LEU A 221 7.26 -13.20 6.27
C LEU A 221 6.82 -12.19 5.20
N PRO A 222 5.94 -12.59 4.26
CA PRO A 222 5.33 -11.65 3.33
C PRO A 222 4.41 -10.65 4.05
N SER A 223 4.39 -9.40 3.59
CA SER A 223 3.64 -8.29 4.20
C SER A 223 2.16 -8.60 4.43
N HIS A 224 1.50 -9.24 3.46
CA HIS A 224 0.07 -9.57 3.57
C HIS A 224 -0.23 -10.59 4.67
N ARG A 225 0.71 -11.53 4.97
CA ARG A 225 0.55 -12.47 6.09
C ARG A 225 0.73 -11.77 7.43
N VAL A 226 1.72 -10.89 7.54
CA VAL A 226 1.92 -10.07 8.76
C VAL A 226 0.66 -9.27 9.05
N LEU A 227 0.12 -8.54 8.05
CA LEU A 227 -1.10 -7.75 8.22
C LEU A 227 -2.32 -8.61 8.55
N ALA A 228 -2.45 -9.79 7.95
CA ALA A 228 -3.52 -10.74 8.27
C ALA A 228 -3.47 -11.20 9.74
N MET A 229 -2.27 -11.56 10.23
CA MET A 229 -2.08 -11.99 11.61
C MET A 229 -2.32 -10.86 12.60
N LEU A 230 -1.81 -9.64 12.32
CA LEU A 230 -2.07 -8.46 13.15
C LEU A 230 -3.57 -8.12 13.22
N ARG A 231 -4.30 -8.31 12.12
CA ARG A 231 -5.76 -8.18 12.11
C ARG A 231 -6.45 -9.27 12.90
N GLY A 232 -5.99 -10.52 12.81
CA GLY A 232 -6.50 -11.64 13.61
C GLY A 232 -6.33 -11.41 15.10
N GLU A 233 -5.22 -10.81 15.52
CA GLU A 233 -4.99 -10.40 16.91
C GLU A 233 -5.90 -9.24 17.32
N LYS A 234 -6.06 -8.21 16.47
CA LYS A 234 -6.98 -7.08 16.73
C LYS A 234 -8.45 -7.51 16.84
N GLU A 235 -8.83 -8.57 16.10
CA GLU A 235 -10.16 -9.19 16.18
C GLU A 235 -10.28 -10.21 17.33
N GLU A 236 -9.25 -10.31 18.17
CA GLU A 236 -9.18 -11.22 19.33
C GLU A 236 -9.37 -12.71 18.97
N VAL A 237 -8.90 -13.10 17.79
CA VAL A 237 -8.91 -14.49 17.30
C VAL A 237 -7.55 -15.14 17.50
N LEU A 238 -6.47 -14.41 17.25
CA LEU A 238 -5.10 -14.91 17.33
C LEU A 238 -4.36 -14.29 18.52
N ASP A 239 -3.46 -15.08 19.12
CA ASP A 239 -2.38 -14.61 19.97
C ASP A 239 -1.08 -14.65 19.17
N LEU A 240 -0.36 -13.50 19.17
CA LEU A 240 0.90 -13.36 18.47
C LEU A 240 2.05 -13.24 19.47
N VAL A 241 3.06 -14.09 19.30
CA VAL A 241 4.27 -14.10 20.12
C VAL A 241 5.49 -13.96 19.23
N LEU A 242 6.41 -13.07 19.63
CA LEU A 242 7.73 -12.99 19.01
C LEU A 242 8.70 -13.90 19.78
N GLU A 243 9.08 -15.01 19.19
CA GLU A 243 10.06 -15.93 19.77
C GLU A 243 11.47 -15.57 19.29
N PRO A 244 12.44 -15.30 20.21
CA PRO A 244 13.78 -14.89 19.83
C PRO A 244 14.60 -16.00 19.13
N GLU A 245 14.32 -17.25 19.49
CA GLU A 245 14.93 -18.49 18.96
C GLU A 245 13.99 -19.67 19.26
N GLU A 246 14.25 -20.81 18.64
CA GLU A 246 13.55 -22.03 19.00
C GLU A 246 13.80 -22.42 20.44
N ALA A 247 12.78 -22.87 21.13
CA ALA A 247 12.89 -23.27 22.55
C ALA A 247 13.88 -24.45 22.67
N THR A 248 14.94 -24.24 23.46
CA THR A 248 15.93 -25.24 23.79
C THR A 248 15.92 -25.53 25.29
N GLU A 249 16.31 -26.74 25.68
CA GLU A 249 16.53 -27.03 27.11
C GLU A 249 17.79 -26.27 27.60
N GLY A 250 17.59 -25.36 28.56
CA GLY A 250 18.68 -24.59 29.15
C GLY A 250 18.54 -23.07 29.07
N PRO A 251 19.62 -22.33 29.43
CA PRO A 251 19.64 -20.87 29.31
C PRO A 251 19.60 -20.44 27.83
N SER A 252 18.85 -19.39 27.55
CA SER A 252 18.81 -18.77 26.22
C SER A 252 20.19 -18.28 25.78
N SER A 253 20.50 -18.41 24.49
CA SER A 253 21.73 -17.86 23.93
C SER A 253 21.83 -16.32 24.09
N TYR A 254 20.72 -15.65 24.27
CA TYR A 254 20.63 -14.22 24.58
C TYR A 254 21.06 -13.93 26.01
N GLU A 255 20.65 -14.77 27.01
CA GLU A 255 21.14 -14.68 28.39
C GLU A 255 22.66 -14.81 28.41
N GLY A 256 23.21 -15.73 27.61
CA GLY A 256 24.66 -15.89 27.45
C GLY A 256 25.36 -14.63 26.90
N THR A 257 24.77 -13.95 25.93
CA THR A 257 25.31 -12.68 25.38
C THR A 257 25.31 -11.57 26.44
N VAL A 258 24.21 -11.42 27.21
CA VAL A 258 24.14 -10.46 28.33
C VAL A 258 25.21 -10.78 29.38
N ALA A 259 25.32 -12.05 29.79
CA ALA A 259 26.32 -12.49 30.76
C ALA A 259 27.75 -12.18 30.30
N HIS A 260 28.07 -12.51 29.06
CA HIS A 260 29.37 -12.24 28.44
C HIS A 260 29.73 -10.75 28.42
N ARG A 261 28.77 -9.89 28.07
CA ARG A 261 28.97 -8.43 28.02
C ARG A 261 29.43 -7.84 29.34
N PHE A 262 28.96 -8.41 30.46
CA PHE A 262 29.28 -7.94 31.82
C PHE A 262 30.29 -8.86 32.57
N GLY A 263 30.94 -9.77 31.86
CA GLY A 263 31.97 -10.66 32.48
C GLY A 263 31.43 -11.70 33.46
N ILE A 264 30.09 -11.96 33.40
CA ILE A 264 29.41 -12.91 34.27
C ILE A 264 29.52 -14.32 33.67
N GLY A 265 29.82 -15.31 34.51
CA GLY A 265 29.88 -16.72 34.10
C GLY A 265 30.00 -17.63 35.29
N ASP A 266 29.54 -18.88 35.15
CA ASP A 266 29.64 -19.89 36.18
C ASP A 266 31.09 -20.40 36.27
N ARG A 267 31.82 -20.00 37.28
CA ARG A 267 33.17 -20.41 37.61
C ARG A 267 33.25 -21.04 38.99
N GLY A 268 32.09 -21.37 39.60
CA GLY A 268 32.02 -21.97 40.94
C GLY A 268 32.23 -20.96 42.07
N ARG A 269 32.13 -19.65 41.81
CA ARG A 269 32.27 -18.58 42.84
C ARG A 269 30.93 -18.35 43.53
N PRO A 270 30.90 -17.89 44.76
CA PRO A 270 29.70 -17.74 45.57
C PRO A 270 28.60 -16.89 44.91
N ALA A 271 28.94 -15.77 44.25
CA ALA A 271 27.98 -14.89 43.63
C ALA A 271 27.59 -15.28 42.17
N ASP A 272 28.25 -16.24 41.55
CA ASP A 272 28.03 -16.59 40.13
C ASP A 272 26.55 -16.96 39.87
N LYS A 273 25.96 -17.78 40.71
CA LYS A 273 24.56 -18.17 40.58
C LYS A 273 23.60 -16.98 40.67
N TRP A 274 23.81 -16.11 41.65
CA TRP A 274 22.97 -14.92 41.86
C TRP A 274 23.09 -13.95 40.70
N LEU A 275 24.28 -13.75 40.13
CA LEU A 275 24.53 -12.94 38.95
C LEU A 275 23.85 -13.52 37.69
N LEU A 276 23.97 -14.83 37.45
CA LEU A 276 23.31 -15.49 36.33
C LEU A 276 21.78 -15.46 36.45
N ASP A 277 21.23 -15.63 37.67
CA ASP A 277 19.81 -15.47 37.92
C ASP A 277 19.38 -14.01 37.72
N THR A 278 20.22 -13.01 38.00
CA THR A 278 19.99 -11.59 37.72
C THR A 278 20.00 -11.32 36.23
N VAL A 279 20.90 -11.90 35.46
CA VAL A 279 20.91 -11.84 33.98
C VAL A 279 19.63 -12.44 33.41
N ARG A 280 19.23 -13.63 33.87
CA ARG A 280 17.99 -14.28 33.44
C ARG A 280 16.76 -13.40 33.76
N TRP A 281 16.74 -12.80 34.94
CA TRP A 281 15.69 -11.88 35.34
C TRP A 281 15.64 -10.65 34.43
N ALA A 282 16.77 -10.00 34.17
CA ALA A 282 16.87 -8.84 33.31
C ALA A 282 16.41 -9.17 31.88
N TRP A 283 16.87 -10.30 31.32
CA TRP A 283 16.45 -10.76 30.01
C TRP A 283 14.93 -10.92 29.92
N ARG A 284 14.35 -11.73 30.79
CA ARG A 284 12.92 -12.08 30.71
C ARG A 284 11.95 -10.95 31.02
N THR A 285 12.30 -10.06 31.98
CA THR A 285 11.38 -9.05 32.49
C THR A 285 11.57 -7.66 31.87
N ARG A 286 12.70 -7.40 31.22
CA ARG A 286 13.04 -6.09 30.67
C ARG A 286 13.48 -6.15 29.22
N ILE A 287 14.59 -6.85 28.93
CA ILE A 287 15.22 -6.81 27.62
C ILE A 287 14.31 -7.44 26.56
N LEU A 288 13.84 -8.66 26.77
CA LEU A 288 12.94 -9.36 25.84
C LEU A 288 11.63 -8.59 25.61
N VAL A 289 11.07 -7.98 26.65
CA VAL A 289 9.85 -7.18 26.54
C VAL A 289 10.10 -5.93 25.68
N HIS A 290 11.21 -5.23 25.92
CA HIS A 290 11.60 -4.05 25.15
C HIS A 290 11.83 -4.42 23.67
N LEU A 291 12.67 -5.42 23.42
CA LEU A 291 12.95 -5.91 22.05
C LEU A 291 11.69 -6.42 21.35
N GLY A 292 10.79 -7.07 22.09
CA GLY A 292 9.51 -7.54 21.54
C GLY A 292 8.63 -6.39 21.02
N ILE A 293 8.57 -5.28 21.75
CA ILE A 293 7.85 -4.07 21.32
C ILE A 293 8.50 -3.47 20.08
N ASP A 294 9.82 -3.30 20.08
CA ASP A 294 10.58 -2.70 18.99
C ASP A 294 10.47 -3.52 17.70
N LEU A 295 10.69 -4.83 17.81
CA LEU A 295 10.65 -5.73 16.66
C LEU A 295 9.25 -5.90 16.10
N ARG A 296 8.23 -5.88 16.95
CA ARG A 296 6.84 -5.86 16.53
C ARG A 296 6.52 -4.61 15.73
N LEU A 297 6.99 -3.45 16.18
CA LEU A 297 6.85 -2.19 15.46
C LEU A 297 7.60 -2.23 14.13
N ARG A 298 8.85 -2.74 14.12
CA ARG A 298 9.66 -2.89 12.91
C ARG A 298 8.98 -3.80 11.88
N LEU A 299 8.47 -4.96 12.31
CA LEU A 299 7.76 -5.91 11.46
C LEU A 299 6.50 -5.31 10.87
N ARG A 300 5.71 -4.63 11.70
CA ARG A 300 4.50 -3.91 11.27
C ARG A 300 4.84 -2.83 10.25
N THR A 301 5.84 -1.99 10.53
CA THR A 301 6.25 -0.90 9.64
C THR A 301 6.71 -1.43 8.29
N ALA A 302 7.54 -2.48 8.28
CA ALA A 302 7.99 -3.09 7.03
C ALA A 302 6.82 -3.68 6.21
N ALA A 303 5.85 -4.30 6.88
CA ALA A 303 4.66 -4.83 6.22
C ALA A 303 3.74 -3.72 5.67
N GLU A 304 3.58 -2.62 6.41
CA GLU A 304 2.83 -1.45 5.98
C GLU A 304 3.49 -0.76 4.78
N ASP A 305 4.83 -0.62 4.76
CA ASP A 305 5.59 -0.02 3.67
C ASP A 305 5.38 -0.77 2.35
N GLU A 306 5.53 -2.08 2.41
CA GLU A 306 5.31 -2.92 1.23
C GLU A 306 3.84 -2.89 0.77
N ALA A 307 2.88 -2.90 1.69
CA ALA A 307 1.47 -2.80 1.35
C ALA A 307 1.14 -1.45 0.69
N VAL A 308 1.67 -0.35 1.22
CA VAL A 308 1.49 1.00 0.64
C VAL A 308 2.09 1.06 -0.77
N ARG A 309 3.26 0.46 -0.99
CA ARG A 309 3.89 0.38 -2.32
C ARG A 309 2.99 -0.37 -3.32
N VAL A 310 2.41 -1.49 -2.90
CA VAL A 310 1.47 -2.27 -3.74
C VAL A 310 0.20 -1.46 -4.04
N PHE A 311 -0.35 -0.77 -3.05
CA PHE A 311 -1.57 0.04 -3.24
C PHE A 311 -1.31 1.25 -4.14
N ALA A 312 -0.16 1.89 -4.00
CA ALA A 312 0.28 2.97 -4.87
C ALA A 312 0.37 2.52 -6.34
N ALA A 313 0.94 1.34 -6.58
CA ALA A 313 1.01 0.76 -7.92
C ALA A 313 -0.37 0.42 -8.47
N ASN A 314 -1.24 -0.22 -7.68
CA ASN A 314 -2.61 -0.54 -8.10
C ASN A 314 -3.43 0.73 -8.40
N LEU A 315 -3.28 1.79 -7.60
CA LEU A 315 -3.95 3.06 -7.86
C LEU A 315 -3.44 3.70 -9.16
N ARG A 316 -2.13 3.69 -9.40
CA ARG A 316 -1.53 4.18 -10.65
C ARG A 316 -2.12 3.47 -11.87
N ASP A 317 -2.19 2.14 -11.83
CA ASP A 317 -2.72 1.34 -12.92
C ASP A 317 -4.21 1.64 -13.16
N LEU A 318 -4.98 1.85 -12.10
CA LEU A 318 -6.40 2.22 -12.19
C LEU A 318 -6.60 3.62 -12.80
N LEU A 319 -5.80 4.61 -12.38
CA LEU A 319 -5.83 5.98 -12.89
C LEU A 319 -5.39 6.08 -14.36
N LEU A 320 -4.40 5.28 -14.74
CA LEU A 320 -3.84 5.24 -16.10
C LEU A 320 -4.49 4.18 -17.00
N ALA A 321 -5.61 3.60 -16.59
CA ALA A 321 -6.37 2.68 -17.44
C ALA A 321 -6.83 3.39 -18.72
N ALA A 322 -6.99 2.60 -19.80
CA ALA A 322 -7.34 3.09 -21.14
C ALA A 322 -8.67 3.86 -21.16
N PRO A 323 -8.71 5.14 -21.52
CA PRO A 323 -9.95 5.89 -21.63
C PRO A 323 -10.69 5.50 -22.91
N ALA A 324 -12.01 5.25 -22.81
CA ALA A 324 -12.84 5.00 -23.98
C ALA A 324 -13.11 6.29 -24.81
N GLY A 325 -12.80 7.45 -24.23
CA GLY A 325 -12.91 8.75 -24.88
C GLY A 325 -14.33 9.31 -24.94
N THR A 326 -14.55 10.24 -25.84
CA THR A 326 -15.79 11.02 -25.98
C THR A 326 -16.87 10.22 -26.70
N ARG A 327 -17.43 9.20 -26.05
CA ARG A 327 -18.53 8.36 -26.53
C ARG A 327 -19.70 8.39 -25.57
N ALA A 328 -20.93 8.46 -26.10
CA ALA A 328 -22.14 8.36 -25.29
C ALA A 328 -22.15 7.00 -24.57
N THR A 329 -22.27 7.03 -23.23
CA THR A 329 -22.10 5.85 -22.37
C THR A 329 -23.28 5.69 -21.45
N LEU A 330 -23.81 4.48 -21.37
CA LEU A 330 -24.85 4.06 -20.44
C LEU A 330 -24.18 3.35 -19.24
N GLY A 331 -24.26 3.94 -18.05
CA GLY A 331 -23.72 3.37 -16.82
C GLY A 331 -24.77 2.57 -16.08
N LEU A 332 -24.39 1.37 -15.65
CA LEU A 332 -25.19 0.47 -14.84
C LEU A 332 -24.50 0.25 -13.49
N ASP A 333 -25.18 0.64 -12.42
CA ASP A 333 -24.75 0.36 -11.03
C ASP A 333 -25.62 -0.79 -10.52
N PRO A 334 -25.06 -2.02 -10.43
CA PRO A 334 -25.81 -3.24 -10.15
C PRO A 334 -26.37 -3.30 -8.73
N GLY A 335 -27.55 -3.90 -8.58
CA GLY A 335 -28.14 -4.13 -7.26
C GLY A 335 -29.37 -5.03 -7.31
N PHE A 336 -29.45 -6.02 -6.39
CA PHE A 336 -30.59 -6.95 -6.35
C PHE A 336 -31.85 -6.30 -5.79
N ARG A 337 -31.80 -5.77 -4.57
CA ARG A 337 -33.00 -5.28 -3.86
C ARG A 337 -33.45 -3.90 -4.33
N THR A 338 -32.50 -3.02 -4.54
CA THR A 338 -32.79 -1.61 -4.89
C THR A 338 -32.90 -1.38 -6.40
N GLY A 339 -32.77 -2.46 -7.19
CA GLY A 339 -32.70 -2.38 -8.65
C GLY A 339 -31.34 -1.94 -9.16
N VAL A 340 -31.14 -2.05 -10.47
CA VAL A 340 -29.99 -1.55 -11.20
C VAL A 340 -30.22 -0.09 -11.53
N LYS A 341 -29.34 0.81 -11.07
CA LYS A 341 -29.41 2.24 -11.37
C LYS A 341 -28.79 2.47 -12.74
N VAL A 342 -29.46 3.29 -13.52
CA VAL A 342 -29.12 3.58 -14.90
C VAL A 342 -28.85 5.07 -15.04
N ALA A 343 -27.75 5.42 -15.65
CA ALA A 343 -27.44 6.79 -16.05
C ALA A 343 -26.87 6.81 -17.48
N VAL A 344 -27.33 7.72 -18.30
CA VAL A 344 -26.76 7.96 -19.63
C VAL A 344 -25.99 9.27 -19.58
N VAL A 345 -24.71 9.20 -19.98
CA VAL A 345 -23.88 10.38 -20.19
C VAL A 345 -23.56 10.53 -21.68
N ASP A 346 -23.60 11.76 -22.16
CA ASP A 346 -23.25 12.08 -23.55
C ASP A 346 -21.71 12.06 -23.76
N ALA A 347 -21.29 12.37 -24.98
CA ALA A 347 -19.87 12.41 -25.33
C ALA A 347 -19.03 13.42 -24.53
N THR A 348 -19.66 14.38 -23.86
CA THR A 348 -19.00 15.38 -23.00
C THR A 348 -18.99 14.99 -21.52
N GLY A 349 -19.61 13.85 -21.16
CA GLY A 349 -19.79 13.43 -19.77
C GLY A 349 -20.97 14.06 -19.05
N LYS A 350 -21.83 14.85 -19.76
CA LYS A 350 -23.06 15.42 -19.21
C LYS A 350 -24.12 14.35 -19.07
N VAL A 351 -24.81 14.33 -17.93
CA VAL A 351 -25.94 13.41 -17.70
C VAL A 351 -27.15 13.88 -18.53
N VAL A 352 -27.67 12.99 -19.37
CA VAL A 352 -28.81 13.27 -20.26
C VAL A 352 -30.05 12.47 -19.90
N ALA A 353 -29.89 11.30 -19.22
CA ALA A 353 -31.03 10.52 -18.74
C ALA A 353 -30.63 9.68 -17.52
N THR A 354 -31.62 9.38 -16.67
CA THR A 354 -31.47 8.43 -15.54
C THR A 354 -32.73 7.59 -15.40
N ASP A 355 -32.58 6.33 -14.94
CA ASP A 355 -33.70 5.43 -14.64
C ASP A 355 -33.28 4.42 -13.56
N VAL A 356 -34.23 3.63 -13.08
CA VAL A 356 -33.99 2.45 -12.26
C VAL A 356 -34.75 1.28 -12.88
N ILE A 357 -34.03 0.17 -13.08
CA ILE A 357 -34.61 -1.06 -13.63
C ILE A 357 -34.51 -2.18 -12.60
N HIS A 358 -35.43 -3.14 -12.68
CA HIS A 358 -35.54 -4.24 -11.74
C HIS A 358 -35.53 -5.60 -12.45
N PRO A 359 -34.41 -5.97 -13.15
CA PRO A 359 -34.34 -7.23 -13.90
C PRO A 359 -34.22 -8.46 -13.00
N HIS A 360 -33.67 -8.30 -11.77
CA HIS A 360 -33.32 -9.39 -10.88
C HIS A 360 -34.42 -9.72 -9.87
N VAL A 361 -34.32 -10.91 -9.25
CA VAL A 361 -35.20 -11.30 -8.14
C VAL A 361 -35.09 -10.30 -6.99
N PRO A 362 -36.20 -9.89 -6.35
CA PRO A 362 -37.55 -10.50 -6.42
C PRO A 362 -38.46 -9.96 -7.53
N ALA A 363 -38.14 -8.80 -8.14
CA ALA A 363 -39.03 -8.14 -9.10
C ALA A 363 -39.07 -8.85 -10.47
N ASN A 364 -37.93 -9.38 -10.92
CA ASN A 364 -37.72 -10.19 -12.12
C ASN A 364 -38.35 -9.62 -13.43
N ARG A 365 -38.21 -8.28 -13.65
CA ARG A 365 -38.74 -7.54 -14.81
C ARG A 365 -37.67 -7.49 -15.92
N TRP A 366 -37.30 -8.66 -16.46
CA TRP A 366 -36.19 -8.76 -17.42
C TRP A 366 -36.46 -8.07 -18.73
N ASP A 367 -37.56 -8.42 -19.41
CA ASP A 367 -37.91 -7.90 -20.73
C ASP A 367 -38.28 -6.42 -20.68
N GLU A 368 -38.96 -5.94 -19.62
CA GLU A 368 -39.25 -4.52 -19.40
C GLU A 368 -37.92 -3.74 -19.26
N SER A 369 -36.95 -4.30 -18.55
CA SER A 369 -35.62 -3.70 -18.36
C SER A 369 -34.87 -3.59 -19.69
N ILE A 370 -34.89 -4.62 -20.52
CA ILE A 370 -34.26 -4.59 -21.86
C ILE A 370 -34.92 -3.52 -22.74
N ALA A 371 -36.28 -3.47 -22.77
CA ALA A 371 -36.99 -2.47 -23.56
C ALA A 371 -36.66 -1.04 -23.14
N LYS A 372 -36.55 -0.77 -21.83
CA LYS A 372 -36.13 0.54 -21.32
C LYS A 372 -34.72 0.90 -21.74
N LEU A 373 -33.76 -0.04 -21.56
CA LEU A 373 -32.38 0.20 -21.95
C LEU A 373 -32.21 0.40 -23.45
N ALA A 374 -32.94 -0.37 -24.29
CA ALA A 374 -32.95 -0.21 -25.75
C ALA A 374 -33.46 1.17 -26.18
N ARG A 375 -34.54 1.63 -25.54
CA ARG A 375 -35.08 2.97 -25.79
C ARG A 375 -34.06 4.06 -25.45
N LEU A 376 -33.47 4.03 -24.24
CA LEU A 376 -32.49 5.01 -23.80
C LEU A 376 -31.26 4.99 -24.71
N ALA A 377 -30.77 3.81 -25.09
CA ALA A 377 -29.65 3.68 -25.98
C ALA A 377 -29.90 4.28 -27.36
N LYS A 378 -31.08 4.08 -27.92
CA LYS A 378 -31.48 4.64 -29.20
C LYS A 378 -31.68 6.16 -29.14
N GLU A 379 -32.39 6.66 -28.12
CA GLU A 379 -32.69 8.07 -27.93
C GLU A 379 -31.45 8.95 -27.79
N HIS A 380 -30.43 8.44 -27.06
CA HIS A 380 -29.20 9.18 -26.77
C HIS A 380 -27.99 8.71 -27.56
N ALA A 381 -28.17 7.93 -28.61
CA ALA A 381 -27.09 7.40 -29.47
C ALA A 381 -25.94 6.77 -28.65
N VAL A 382 -26.29 5.94 -27.66
CA VAL A 382 -25.31 5.26 -26.79
C VAL A 382 -24.46 4.28 -27.62
N GLU A 383 -23.16 4.29 -27.38
CA GLU A 383 -22.19 3.37 -28.00
C GLU A 383 -21.66 2.34 -26.99
N LEU A 384 -21.55 2.72 -25.71
CA LEU A 384 -20.93 1.91 -24.67
C LEU A 384 -21.90 1.67 -23.49
N ILE A 385 -21.80 0.46 -22.92
CA ILE A 385 -22.46 0.11 -21.67
C ILE A 385 -21.39 -0.16 -20.62
N ALA A 386 -21.27 0.71 -19.63
CA ALA A 386 -20.38 0.57 -18.48
C ALA A 386 -21.11 -0.14 -17.35
N ILE A 387 -20.59 -1.28 -16.87
CA ILE A 387 -21.21 -2.09 -15.83
C ILE A 387 -20.30 -2.12 -14.61
N GLY A 388 -20.79 -1.66 -13.45
CA GLY A 388 -20.05 -1.75 -12.19
C GLY A 388 -19.76 -3.20 -11.82
N ASN A 389 -18.58 -3.48 -11.27
CA ASN A 389 -18.13 -4.83 -10.93
C ASN A 389 -18.53 -5.32 -9.52
N GLY A 390 -19.51 -4.68 -8.89
CA GLY A 390 -19.99 -5.05 -7.56
C GLY A 390 -21.04 -6.15 -7.54
N THR A 391 -21.87 -6.13 -6.48
CA THR A 391 -22.92 -7.13 -6.26
C THR A 391 -23.94 -7.10 -7.41
N ALA A 392 -24.31 -8.26 -7.98
CA ALA A 392 -25.20 -8.44 -9.14
C ALA A 392 -24.60 -7.99 -10.49
N SER A 393 -23.29 -7.78 -10.56
CA SER A 393 -22.59 -7.35 -11.79
C SER A 393 -22.73 -8.38 -12.92
N ARG A 394 -22.64 -9.66 -12.62
CA ARG A 394 -22.73 -10.73 -13.62
C ARG A 394 -24.13 -10.87 -14.22
N GLU A 395 -25.16 -10.81 -13.38
CA GLU A 395 -26.55 -10.80 -13.82
C GLU A 395 -26.84 -9.56 -14.68
N THR A 396 -26.26 -8.42 -14.32
CA THR A 396 -26.37 -7.18 -15.09
C THR A 396 -25.56 -7.25 -16.40
N ASP A 397 -24.40 -7.88 -16.39
CA ASP A 397 -23.61 -8.15 -17.61
C ASP A 397 -24.35 -9.06 -18.59
N ARG A 398 -25.06 -10.08 -18.07
CA ARG A 398 -25.93 -10.95 -18.88
C ARG A 398 -27.11 -10.15 -19.47
N LEU A 399 -27.74 -9.28 -18.67
CA LEU A 399 -28.80 -8.40 -19.16
C LEU A 399 -28.32 -7.53 -20.33
N ALA A 400 -27.11 -6.94 -20.22
CA ALA A 400 -26.50 -6.16 -21.27
C ALA A 400 -26.15 -7.03 -22.50
N GLY A 401 -25.71 -8.27 -22.30
CA GLY A 401 -25.51 -9.25 -23.38
C GLY A 401 -26.80 -9.56 -24.15
N ASP A 402 -27.90 -9.83 -23.43
CA ASP A 402 -29.22 -10.07 -24.03
C ASP A 402 -29.74 -8.82 -24.79
N LEU A 403 -29.49 -7.61 -24.22
CA LEU A 403 -29.84 -6.35 -24.93
C LEU A 403 -29.08 -6.25 -26.26
N ILE A 404 -27.78 -6.49 -26.28
CA ILE A 404 -26.96 -6.43 -27.52
C ILE A 404 -27.43 -7.46 -28.52
N THR A 405 -27.73 -8.66 -28.08
CA THR A 405 -28.19 -9.77 -28.95
C THR A 405 -29.55 -9.50 -29.56
N ARG A 406 -30.48 -8.89 -28.80
CA ARG A 406 -31.86 -8.56 -29.28
C ARG A 406 -31.92 -7.30 -30.11
N HIS A 407 -30.93 -6.42 -29.95
CA HIS A 407 -30.89 -5.10 -30.63
C HIS A 407 -29.53 -4.86 -31.32
N PRO A 408 -29.11 -5.72 -32.26
CA PRO A 408 -27.81 -5.59 -32.96
C PRO A 408 -27.68 -4.30 -33.77
N GLU A 409 -28.81 -3.68 -34.15
CA GLU A 409 -28.85 -2.40 -34.84
C GLU A 409 -28.27 -1.23 -34.04
N LEU A 410 -28.24 -1.33 -32.67
CA LEU A 410 -27.70 -0.29 -31.80
C LEU A 410 -26.16 -0.33 -31.71
N LYS A 411 -25.52 -1.41 -32.16
CA LYS A 411 -24.04 -1.59 -32.17
C LYS A 411 -23.39 -1.32 -30.83
N LEU A 412 -24.04 -1.69 -29.75
CA LEU A 412 -23.58 -1.46 -28.39
C LEU A 412 -22.38 -2.36 -28.03
N THR A 413 -21.46 -1.83 -27.22
CA THR A 413 -20.34 -2.59 -26.64
C THR A 413 -20.42 -2.50 -25.12
N LYS A 414 -20.44 -3.63 -24.41
CA LYS A 414 -20.45 -3.66 -22.95
C LYS A 414 -19.05 -3.80 -22.39
N VAL A 415 -18.78 -3.16 -21.25
CA VAL A 415 -17.49 -3.16 -20.55
C VAL A 415 -17.71 -3.19 -19.04
N MET A 416 -17.02 -4.09 -18.35
CA MET A 416 -16.96 -4.07 -16.89
C MET A 416 -16.05 -2.94 -16.41
N VAL A 417 -16.52 -2.18 -15.42
CA VAL A 417 -15.82 -1.01 -14.86
C VAL A 417 -15.71 -1.18 -13.35
N SER A 418 -14.53 -0.88 -12.80
CA SER A 418 -14.35 -0.88 -11.35
C SER A 418 -15.24 0.19 -10.70
N GLU A 419 -16.05 -0.21 -9.75
CA GLU A 419 -16.88 0.71 -8.94
C GLU A 419 -16.18 1.17 -7.64
N ALA A 420 -14.90 0.84 -7.45
CA ALA A 420 -14.15 1.20 -6.26
C ALA A 420 -14.29 2.69 -5.93
N GLY A 421 -14.78 3.01 -4.72
CA GLY A 421 -15.02 4.38 -4.27
C GLY A 421 -16.25 5.08 -4.88
N ALA A 422 -17.03 4.47 -5.78
CA ALA A 422 -18.24 5.11 -6.37
C ALA A 422 -19.29 5.48 -5.31
N SER A 423 -19.47 4.65 -4.29
CA SER A 423 -20.36 4.95 -3.16
C SER A 423 -19.87 6.15 -2.33
N VAL A 424 -18.55 6.30 -2.17
CA VAL A 424 -17.94 7.46 -1.48
C VAL A 424 -18.16 8.74 -2.29
N TYR A 425 -17.94 8.68 -3.60
CA TYR A 425 -18.26 9.79 -4.49
C TYR A 425 -19.72 10.19 -4.38
N SER A 426 -20.66 9.24 -4.50
CA SER A 426 -22.10 9.50 -4.47
C SER A 426 -22.56 10.28 -3.23
N ALA A 427 -21.96 9.97 -2.06
CA ALA A 427 -22.25 10.62 -0.79
C ALA A 427 -21.44 11.89 -0.53
N SER A 428 -20.51 12.25 -1.39
CA SER A 428 -19.58 13.39 -1.19
C SER A 428 -20.30 14.74 -1.36
N ALA A 429 -19.74 15.76 -0.68
CA ALA A 429 -20.19 17.14 -0.87
C ALA A 429 -19.98 17.61 -2.32
N PHE A 430 -18.87 17.17 -2.95
CA PHE A 430 -18.58 17.49 -4.35
C PHE A 430 -19.66 16.94 -5.29
N ALA A 431 -20.05 15.66 -5.16
CA ALA A 431 -21.09 15.07 -5.98
C ALA A 431 -22.46 15.76 -5.77
N SER A 432 -22.73 16.25 -4.55
CA SER A 432 -23.94 17.02 -4.26
C SER A 432 -23.95 18.39 -4.94
N GLN A 433 -22.80 19.01 -5.11
CA GLN A 433 -22.66 20.27 -5.85
C GLN A 433 -22.67 20.04 -7.37
N GLU A 434 -22.02 18.96 -7.85
CA GLU A 434 -21.96 18.63 -9.27
C GLU A 434 -23.32 18.15 -9.83
N LEU A 435 -24.11 17.45 -9.02
CA LEU A 435 -25.39 16.83 -9.38
C LEU A 435 -26.46 17.16 -8.32
N PRO A 436 -26.86 18.47 -8.17
CA PRO A 436 -27.68 18.91 -7.05
C PRO A 436 -29.12 18.32 -7.10
N ASP A 437 -29.67 18.15 -8.28
CA ASP A 437 -31.03 17.66 -8.49
C ASP A 437 -31.15 16.14 -8.60
N MET A 438 -30.00 15.42 -8.43
CA MET A 438 -29.97 13.97 -8.61
C MET A 438 -29.95 13.23 -7.27
N ASP A 439 -30.80 12.20 -7.18
CA ASP A 439 -30.77 11.29 -6.03
C ASP A 439 -29.41 10.64 -5.84
N VAL A 440 -29.00 10.57 -4.57
CA VAL A 440 -27.68 10.01 -4.18
C VAL A 440 -27.44 8.62 -4.77
N SER A 441 -28.50 7.78 -4.84
CA SER A 441 -28.38 6.40 -5.35
C SER A 441 -28.06 6.31 -6.85
N LEU A 442 -28.37 7.35 -7.62
CA LEU A 442 -28.12 7.39 -9.08
C LEU A 442 -26.72 7.90 -9.44
N ARG A 443 -26.08 8.66 -8.54
CA ARG A 443 -24.75 9.27 -8.79
C ARG A 443 -23.67 8.22 -9.01
N GLY A 444 -23.82 7.01 -8.43
CA GLY A 444 -22.93 5.87 -8.66
C GLY A 444 -22.89 5.44 -10.12
N ALA A 445 -24.07 5.32 -10.77
CA ALA A 445 -24.16 4.96 -12.17
C ALA A 445 -23.56 6.02 -13.11
N VAL A 446 -23.68 7.31 -12.75
CA VAL A 446 -23.01 8.41 -13.46
C VAL A 446 -21.48 8.26 -13.37
N SER A 447 -20.95 8.03 -12.16
CA SER A 447 -19.52 7.84 -11.95
C SER A 447 -18.98 6.63 -12.73
N ILE A 448 -19.72 5.50 -12.76
CA ILE A 448 -19.34 4.31 -13.53
C ILE A 448 -19.26 4.62 -15.03
N ALA A 449 -20.24 5.36 -15.57
CA ALA A 449 -20.23 5.76 -16.98
C ALA A 449 -19.04 6.67 -17.33
N ARG A 450 -18.80 7.70 -16.52
CA ARG A 450 -17.72 8.67 -16.72
C ARG A 450 -16.32 8.04 -16.54
N ARG A 451 -16.19 7.05 -15.65
CA ARG A 451 -14.93 6.29 -15.51
C ARG A 451 -14.55 5.53 -16.76
N LEU A 452 -15.53 5.03 -17.50
CA LEU A 452 -15.24 4.40 -18.79
C LEU A 452 -14.76 5.41 -19.81
N GLN A 453 -15.35 6.62 -19.82
CA GLN A 453 -14.91 7.70 -20.70
C GLN A 453 -13.49 8.16 -20.36
N ASP A 454 -13.21 8.50 -19.10
CA ASP A 454 -11.89 8.87 -18.61
C ASP A 454 -11.73 8.49 -17.13
N PRO A 455 -11.00 7.39 -16.82
CA PRO A 455 -10.77 6.93 -15.45
C PRO A 455 -10.10 7.99 -14.57
N LEU A 456 -9.06 8.66 -15.10
CA LEU A 456 -8.30 9.65 -14.35
C LEU A 456 -9.18 10.85 -13.95
N ALA A 457 -9.90 11.42 -14.90
CA ALA A 457 -10.75 12.60 -14.70
C ALA A 457 -11.85 12.36 -13.66
N GLU A 458 -12.36 11.12 -13.56
CA GLU A 458 -13.43 10.79 -12.62
C GLU A 458 -12.87 10.38 -11.25
N LEU A 459 -11.83 9.53 -11.20
CA LEU A 459 -11.29 9.00 -9.94
C LEU A 459 -10.63 10.07 -9.05
N VAL A 460 -10.09 11.14 -9.63
CA VAL A 460 -9.51 12.27 -8.85
C VAL A 460 -10.54 13.03 -8.01
N LYS A 461 -11.85 12.84 -8.26
CA LYS A 461 -12.94 13.40 -7.45
C LYS A 461 -13.13 12.68 -6.12
N ILE A 462 -12.47 11.54 -5.92
CA ILE A 462 -12.55 10.69 -4.73
C ILE A 462 -11.25 10.83 -3.96
N ASP A 463 -11.34 10.91 -2.62
CA ASP A 463 -10.16 10.83 -1.77
C ASP A 463 -9.43 9.50 -2.07
N PRO A 464 -8.15 9.52 -2.48
CA PRO A 464 -7.42 8.33 -2.92
C PRO A 464 -7.43 7.18 -1.90
N LYS A 465 -7.39 7.49 -0.61
CA LYS A 465 -7.48 6.48 0.47
C LYS A 465 -8.84 5.78 0.53
N SER A 466 -9.88 6.36 -0.08
CA SER A 466 -11.23 5.79 -0.14
C SER A 466 -11.45 4.91 -1.37
N ILE A 467 -10.49 4.88 -2.30
CA ILE A 467 -10.49 3.96 -3.43
C ILE A 467 -9.92 2.62 -2.93
N GLY A 468 -10.71 1.55 -3.05
CA GLY A 468 -10.28 0.21 -2.62
C GLY A 468 -9.27 -0.37 -3.59
N VAL A 469 -7.98 -0.29 -3.26
CA VAL A 469 -6.86 -0.76 -4.11
C VAL A 469 -6.07 -1.91 -3.51
N GLY A 470 -6.49 -2.44 -2.36
CA GLY A 470 -5.84 -3.60 -1.76
C GLY A 470 -6.45 -4.09 -0.46
N GLN A 471 -6.05 -5.31 -0.07
CA GLN A 471 -6.46 -5.92 1.19
C GLN A 471 -5.80 -5.22 2.39
N TYR A 472 -6.51 -5.17 3.53
CA TYR A 472 -6.04 -4.57 4.78
C TYR A 472 -5.74 -3.06 4.71
N GLN A 473 -6.22 -2.35 3.67
CA GLN A 473 -5.99 -0.91 3.50
C GLN A 473 -6.40 -0.09 4.72
N HIS A 474 -7.49 -0.48 5.41
CA HIS A 474 -7.99 0.20 6.62
C HIS A 474 -7.22 -0.15 7.90
N ASP A 475 -6.25 -1.06 7.85
CA ASP A 475 -5.40 -1.44 9.00
C ASP A 475 -4.05 -0.71 8.99
N LEU A 476 -3.75 0.06 7.92
CA LEU A 476 -2.52 0.81 7.76
C LEU A 476 -2.58 2.20 8.41
N SER A 477 -1.41 2.82 8.59
CA SER A 477 -1.31 4.22 8.98
C SER A 477 -1.99 5.13 7.95
N GLU A 478 -3.08 5.81 8.35
CA GLU A 478 -3.86 6.69 7.46
C GLU A 478 -3.01 7.81 6.85
N VAL A 479 -2.13 8.42 7.64
CA VAL A 479 -1.26 9.52 7.20
C VAL A 479 -0.29 9.05 6.13
N LYS A 480 0.34 7.88 6.33
CA LYS A 480 1.30 7.32 5.38
C LYS A 480 0.62 6.91 4.08
N LEU A 481 -0.52 6.23 4.19
CA LEU A 481 -1.32 5.80 3.04
C LEU A 481 -1.78 7.02 2.22
N SER A 482 -2.42 8.01 2.85
CA SER A 482 -2.91 9.22 2.17
C SER A 482 -1.80 9.89 1.38
N ARG A 483 -0.65 10.16 2.03
CA ARG A 483 0.48 10.83 1.39
C ARG A 483 1.00 10.08 0.16
N SER A 484 1.18 8.76 0.28
CA SER A 484 1.66 7.95 -0.84
C SER A 484 0.67 7.93 -2.00
N LEU A 485 -0.62 7.78 -1.72
CA LEU A 485 -1.65 7.75 -2.75
C LEU A 485 -1.87 9.14 -3.40
N ASP A 486 -1.77 10.22 -2.63
CA ASP A 486 -1.84 11.60 -3.15
C ASP A 486 -0.68 11.88 -4.11
N ALA A 487 0.54 11.42 -3.78
CA ALA A 487 1.70 11.54 -4.68
C ALA A 487 1.47 10.79 -6.00
N VAL A 488 0.88 9.60 -5.96
CA VAL A 488 0.53 8.84 -7.18
C VAL A 488 -0.46 9.60 -8.04
N VAL A 489 -1.51 10.18 -7.44
CA VAL A 489 -2.49 10.98 -8.20
C VAL A 489 -1.83 12.18 -8.85
N GLU A 490 -0.97 12.89 -8.11
CA GLU A 490 -0.21 14.04 -8.63
C GLU A 490 0.66 13.61 -9.82
N ASP A 491 1.42 12.54 -9.70
CA ASP A 491 2.29 12.04 -10.76
C ASP A 491 1.50 11.61 -12.00
N CYS A 492 0.37 10.92 -11.83
CA CYS A 492 -0.49 10.50 -12.94
C CYS A 492 -1.10 11.70 -13.68
N VAL A 493 -1.65 12.67 -12.95
CA VAL A 493 -2.29 13.86 -13.53
C VAL A 493 -1.28 14.70 -14.32
N ASN A 494 -0.11 14.95 -13.75
CA ASN A 494 0.94 15.73 -14.40
C ASN A 494 1.62 14.95 -15.54
N GLY A 495 1.68 13.61 -15.45
CA GLY A 495 2.16 12.73 -16.51
C GLY A 495 1.28 12.75 -17.77
N VAL A 496 -0.05 12.73 -17.59
CA VAL A 496 -1.03 12.80 -18.68
C VAL A 496 -1.17 14.22 -19.23
N GLY A 497 -1.18 15.21 -18.34
CA GLY A 497 -1.52 16.60 -18.64
C GLY A 497 -3.04 16.83 -18.66
N VAL A 498 -3.46 18.07 -18.47
CA VAL A 498 -4.85 18.43 -18.22
C VAL A 498 -5.34 19.52 -19.18
N ASP A 499 -6.44 19.26 -19.87
CA ASP A 499 -7.12 20.29 -20.68
C ASP A 499 -7.86 21.26 -19.75
N VAL A 500 -7.39 22.51 -19.70
CA VAL A 500 -7.91 23.51 -18.77
C VAL A 500 -9.35 23.91 -19.07
N ASN A 501 -9.77 23.77 -20.32
CA ASN A 501 -11.12 24.17 -20.77
C ASN A 501 -12.21 23.14 -20.43
N THR A 502 -11.82 21.89 -20.18
CA THR A 502 -12.76 20.80 -19.86
C THR A 502 -12.60 20.24 -18.45
N ALA A 503 -11.46 20.47 -17.81
CA ALA A 503 -11.14 19.89 -16.52
C ALA A 503 -12.06 20.39 -15.38
N SER A 504 -12.38 19.48 -14.46
CA SER A 504 -13.05 19.80 -13.20
C SER A 504 -12.07 20.44 -12.19
N ALA A 505 -12.59 21.17 -11.21
CA ALA A 505 -11.77 21.75 -10.15
C ALA A 505 -10.95 20.70 -9.37
N PRO A 506 -11.47 19.50 -9.01
CA PRO A 506 -10.67 18.45 -8.40
C PRO A 506 -9.51 17.96 -9.28
N LEU A 507 -9.69 17.87 -10.60
CA LEU A 507 -8.62 17.48 -11.52
C LEU A 507 -7.54 18.57 -11.60
N LEU A 508 -7.95 19.84 -11.74
CA LEU A 508 -7.03 20.99 -11.75
C LEU A 508 -6.23 21.09 -10.46
N ALA A 509 -6.84 20.80 -9.30
CA ALA A 509 -6.17 20.86 -8.00
C ALA A 509 -5.05 19.81 -7.83
N ARG A 510 -4.93 18.85 -8.74
CA ARG A 510 -3.84 17.86 -8.78
C ARG A 510 -2.71 18.25 -9.72
N VAL A 511 -2.88 19.35 -10.46
CA VAL A 511 -1.81 19.88 -11.32
C VAL A 511 -0.78 20.62 -10.46
N SER A 512 0.48 20.42 -10.77
CA SER A 512 1.62 21.07 -10.10
C SER A 512 1.37 22.58 -9.92
N GLY A 513 1.56 23.09 -8.71
CA GLY A 513 1.40 24.51 -8.37
C GLY A 513 -0.05 25.03 -8.27
N ILE A 514 -1.07 24.18 -8.46
CA ILE A 514 -2.47 24.58 -8.34
C ILE A 514 -3.08 24.06 -7.02
N THR A 515 -3.49 24.98 -6.16
CA THR A 515 -4.26 24.67 -4.95
C THR A 515 -5.75 24.53 -5.26
N SER A 516 -6.53 23.91 -4.36
CA SER A 516 -7.98 23.77 -4.53
C SER A 516 -8.69 25.09 -4.80
N GLY A 517 -8.38 26.15 -4.03
CA GLY A 517 -8.99 27.47 -4.26
C GLY A 517 -8.56 28.13 -5.58
N LEU A 518 -7.34 27.81 -6.06
CA LEU A 518 -6.91 28.28 -7.39
C LEU A 518 -7.60 27.52 -8.51
N ALA A 519 -7.83 26.21 -8.34
CA ALA A 519 -8.60 25.40 -9.27
C ALA A 519 -10.04 25.92 -9.44
N GLU A 520 -10.69 26.26 -8.33
CA GLU A 520 -12.03 26.90 -8.34
C GLU A 520 -12.02 28.25 -9.07
N ASN A 521 -10.99 29.08 -8.86
CA ASN A 521 -10.84 30.35 -9.56
C ASN A 521 -10.65 30.16 -11.07
N ILE A 522 -9.91 29.13 -11.50
CA ILE A 522 -9.73 28.81 -12.94
C ILE A 522 -11.07 28.44 -13.56
N VAL A 523 -11.84 27.57 -12.90
CA VAL A 523 -13.17 27.15 -13.37
C VAL A 523 -14.11 28.36 -13.44
N SER A 524 -14.21 29.14 -12.37
CA SER A 524 -15.06 30.34 -12.31
C SER A 524 -14.68 31.36 -13.37
N HIS A 525 -13.38 31.56 -13.63
CA HIS A 525 -12.90 32.46 -14.67
C HIS A 525 -13.34 31.98 -16.06
N ARG A 526 -13.19 30.68 -16.34
CA ARG A 526 -13.62 30.06 -17.59
C ARG A 526 -15.13 30.19 -17.82
N ASP A 527 -15.91 29.92 -16.77
CA ASP A 527 -17.37 29.96 -16.84
C ASP A 527 -17.90 31.38 -17.05
N SER A 528 -17.19 32.38 -16.53
CA SER A 528 -17.59 33.78 -16.65
C SER A 528 -17.07 34.47 -17.92
N ASN A 529 -15.89 34.07 -18.44
CA ASN A 529 -15.21 34.78 -19.52
C ASN A 529 -15.09 33.94 -20.81
N GLY A 530 -15.55 32.70 -20.79
CA GLY A 530 -15.39 31.74 -21.90
C GLY A 530 -14.08 30.93 -21.78
N PRO A 531 -13.87 30.01 -22.72
CA PRO A 531 -12.70 29.14 -22.73
C PRO A 531 -11.41 29.94 -22.94
N PHE A 532 -10.34 29.49 -22.32
CA PHE A 532 -9.01 30.05 -22.51
C PHE A 532 -8.53 29.80 -23.95
N ALA A 533 -8.11 30.85 -24.65
CA ALA A 533 -7.54 30.75 -25.99
C ALA A 533 -6.03 30.47 -26.00
N SER A 534 -5.32 30.77 -24.89
CA SER A 534 -3.88 30.54 -24.74
C SER A 534 -3.48 30.35 -23.29
N ARG A 535 -2.32 29.71 -23.06
CA ARG A 535 -1.71 29.59 -21.72
C ARG A 535 -1.42 30.95 -21.09
N GLY A 536 -1.14 31.97 -21.92
CA GLY A 536 -0.92 33.36 -21.44
C GLY A 536 -2.13 33.93 -20.72
N GLU A 537 -3.34 33.51 -21.07
CA GLU A 537 -4.59 34.00 -20.44
C GLU A 537 -4.78 33.48 -19.02
N LEU A 538 -4.14 32.38 -18.65
CA LEU A 538 -4.14 31.89 -17.27
C LEU A 538 -3.64 32.96 -16.27
N LYS A 539 -2.75 33.84 -16.70
CA LYS A 539 -2.26 34.97 -15.88
C LYS A 539 -3.34 35.98 -15.49
N LYS A 540 -4.52 35.92 -16.15
CA LYS A 540 -5.68 36.77 -15.83
C LYS A 540 -6.51 36.18 -14.68
N VAL A 541 -6.30 34.90 -14.33
CA VAL A 541 -7.04 34.22 -13.25
C VAL A 541 -6.65 34.83 -11.89
N PRO A 542 -7.64 35.22 -11.06
CA PRO A 542 -7.35 35.75 -9.73
C PRO A 542 -6.52 34.79 -8.87
N ARG A 543 -5.49 35.31 -8.20
CA ARG A 543 -4.53 34.57 -7.36
C ARG A 543 -3.58 33.61 -8.08
N LEU A 544 -3.63 33.51 -9.40
CA LEU A 544 -2.63 32.77 -10.17
C LEU A 544 -1.37 33.66 -10.36
N GLY A 545 -0.50 33.59 -9.37
CA GLY A 545 0.76 34.36 -9.39
C GLY A 545 1.83 33.74 -10.31
N PRO A 546 2.96 34.48 -10.52
CA PRO A 546 4.03 34.02 -11.43
C PRO A 546 4.57 32.63 -11.12
N LYS A 547 4.76 32.29 -9.85
CA LYS A 547 5.26 30.99 -9.39
C LYS A 547 4.28 29.85 -9.67
N ALA A 548 2.99 30.05 -9.43
CA ALA A 548 1.96 29.06 -9.73
C ALA A 548 1.85 28.84 -11.24
N TYR A 549 1.93 29.92 -12.03
CA TYR A 549 1.96 29.85 -13.49
C TYR A 549 3.17 29.08 -14.01
N GLU A 550 4.35 29.35 -13.51
CA GLU A 550 5.58 28.62 -13.83
C GLU A 550 5.40 27.11 -13.61
N GLN A 551 4.86 26.71 -12.46
CA GLN A 551 4.72 25.29 -12.14
C GLN A 551 3.62 24.60 -12.94
N CYS A 552 2.49 25.25 -13.23
CA CYS A 552 1.35 24.59 -13.84
C CYS A 552 1.32 24.66 -15.38
N ALA A 553 1.90 25.70 -15.98
CA ALA A 553 1.68 26.00 -17.39
C ALA A 553 2.07 24.88 -18.36
N GLY A 554 3.15 24.15 -18.05
CA GLY A 554 3.61 23.04 -18.88
C GLY A 554 2.71 21.80 -18.81
N PHE A 555 1.91 21.65 -17.75
CA PHE A 555 0.98 20.53 -17.56
C PHE A 555 -0.44 20.80 -18.04
N LEU A 556 -0.79 22.09 -18.22
CA LEU A 556 -2.09 22.51 -18.72
C LEU A 556 -2.08 22.54 -20.27
N ARG A 557 -3.11 22.01 -20.86
CA ARG A 557 -3.31 21.95 -22.31
C ARG A 557 -4.43 22.89 -22.74
N ILE A 558 -4.24 23.56 -23.88
CA ILE A 558 -5.28 24.35 -24.54
C ILE A 558 -5.31 23.96 -26.00
N ARG A 559 -6.46 23.52 -26.48
CA ARG A 559 -6.67 23.09 -27.86
C ARG A 559 -7.29 24.23 -28.68
N GLY A 560 -6.92 24.32 -29.94
CA GLY A 560 -7.53 25.28 -30.91
C GLY A 560 -6.88 26.67 -30.94
N GLY A 561 -5.82 26.89 -30.14
CA GLY A 561 -4.99 28.10 -30.15
C GLY A 561 -3.60 27.85 -30.75
N ASP A 562 -2.55 28.37 -30.07
CA ASP A 562 -1.17 28.09 -30.43
C ASP A 562 -0.91 26.57 -30.33
N PRO A 563 -0.37 25.92 -31.37
CA PRO A 563 -0.08 24.47 -31.34
C PRO A 563 0.82 24.05 -30.17
N LEU A 564 1.69 24.93 -29.68
CA LEU A 564 2.55 24.68 -28.52
C LEU A 564 1.75 24.60 -27.22
N ASP A 565 0.62 25.30 -27.10
CA ASP A 565 -0.23 25.26 -25.91
C ASP A 565 -0.98 23.92 -25.77
N ALA A 566 -1.09 23.14 -26.84
CA ALA A 566 -1.61 21.78 -26.82
C ALA A 566 -0.54 20.72 -26.48
N SER A 567 0.75 21.10 -26.49
CA SER A 567 1.90 20.23 -26.22
C SER A 567 2.31 20.23 -24.74
N SER A 568 3.28 19.41 -24.34
CA SER A 568 3.94 19.48 -23.04
C SER A 568 5.17 20.39 -23.01
N VAL A 569 5.46 21.12 -24.09
CA VAL A 569 6.54 22.10 -24.09
C VAL A 569 6.21 23.24 -23.12
N HIS A 570 7.10 23.53 -22.20
CA HIS A 570 6.89 24.60 -21.22
C HIS A 570 6.97 25.98 -21.91
N PRO A 571 6.14 26.97 -21.55
CA PRO A 571 6.18 28.28 -22.15
C PRO A 571 7.55 28.98 -22.11
N GLU A 572 8.37 28.72 -21.09
CA GLU A 572 9.76 29.20 -21.00
C GLU A 572 10.63 28.74 -22.18
N ALA A 573 10.35 27.54 -22.69
CA ALA A 573 11.09 26.93 -23.79
C ALA A 573 10.55 27.28 -25.19
N TYR A 574 9.50 28.07 -25.34
CA TYR A 574 9.00 28.52 -26.63
C TYR A 574 10.04 29.23 -27.47
N PRO A 575 10.97 30.05 -26.90
CA PRO A 575 12.08 30.61 -27.68
C PRO A 575 12.95 29.56 -28.36
N VAL A 576 13.17 28.41 -27.74
CA VAL A 576 13.93 27.29 -28.34
C VAL A 576 13.20 26.76 -29.58
N VAL A 577 11.89 26.54 -29.47
CA VAL A 577 11.07 26.09 -30.62
C VAL A 577 11.06 27.11 -31.73
N ARG A 578 11.01 28.42 -31.42
CA ARG A 578 11.08 29.47 -32.44
C ARG A 578 12.43 29.46 -33.20
N ARG A 579 13.56 29.14 -32.53
CA ARG A 579 14.85 28.92 -33.20
C ARG A 579 14.82 27.69 -34.12
N MET A 580 14.11 26.62 -33.71
CA MET A 580 13.92 25.42 -34.56
C MET A 580 13.11 25.76 -35.79
N VAL A 581 12.02 26.51 -35.67
CA VAL A 581 11.20 27.03 -36.74
C VAL A 581 12.03 27.88 -37.71
N GLN A 582 12.81 28.81 -37.22
CA GLN A 582 13.67 29.70 -38.01
C GLN A 582 14.72 28.90 -38.82
N LYS A 583 15.29 27.84 -38.22
CA LYS A 583 16.30 27.00 -38.85
C LYS A 583 15.70 26.06 -39.90
N SER A 584 14.50 25.52 -39.63
CA SER A 584 13.80 24.63 -40.56
C SER A 584 13.14 25.36 -41.74
N GLY A 585 12.83 26.66 -41.58
CA GLY A 585 12.05 27.42 -42.56
C GLY A 585 10.55 27.08 -42.57
N GLU A 586 10.09 26.29 -41.60
CA GLU A 586 8.68 25.88 -41.44
C GLU A 586 7.95 26.83 -40.48
N GLU A 587 6.63 26.85 -40.54
CA GLU A 587 5.80 27.44 -39.47
C GLU A 587 5.62 26.47 -38.31
N VAL A 588 5.30 26.97 -37.11
CA VAL A 588 5.07 26.14 -35.92
C VAL A 588 4.05 25.03 -36.18
N ALA A 589 2.94 25.38 -36.82
CA ALA A 589 1.86 24.42 -37.11
C ALA A 589 2.29 23.30 -38.09
N SER A 590 3.20 23.61 -39.03
CA SER A 590 3.76 22.65 -39.98
C SER A 590 4.90 21.82 -39.41
N LEU A 591 5.65 22.38 -38.46
CA LEU A 591 6.74 21.69 -37.80
C LEU A 591 6.23 20.62 -36.82
N VAL A 592 5.14 20.90 -36.11
CA VAL A 592 4.50 20.00 -35.18
C VAL A 592 3.96 18.76 -35.89
N GLY A 593 4.41 17.55 -35.48
CA GLY A 593 4.08 16.29 -36.14
C GLY A 593 4.92 15.95 -37.38
N ASN A 594 5.74 16.86 -37.88
CA ASN A 594 6.60 16.62 -39.02
C ASN A 594 7.89 15.89 -38.63
N THR A 595 7.77 14.55 -38.45
CA THR A 595 8.88 13.71 -38.04
C THR A 595 10.09 13.76 -38.97
N GLY A 596 9.88 14.01 -40.26
CA GLY A 596 10.97 14.11 -41.27
C GLY A 596 11.86 15.32 -41.01
N VAL A 597 11.28 16.49 -40.83
CA VAL A 597 11.99 17.74 -40.54
C VAL A 597 12.60 17.69 -39.14
N LEU A 598 11.82 17.27 -38.12
CA LEU A 598 12.27 17.24 -36.72
C LEU A 598 13.49 16.35 -36.52
N ARG A 599 13.57 15.19 -37.18
CA ARG A 599 14.74 14.30 -37.13
C ARG A 599 15.97 14.82 -37.85
N SER A 600 15.82 15.78 -38.78
CA SER A 600 16.96 16.45 -39.41
C SER A 600 17.59 17.51 -38.52
N LEU A 601 16.88 17.98 -37.48
CA LEU A 601 17.37 18.99 -36.54
C LEU A 601 18.26 18.30 -35.49
N ARG A 602 19.49 18.79 -35.35
CA ARG A 602 20.40 18.28 -34.30
C ARG A 602 20.14 18.99 -33.01
N PRO A 603 19.87 18.28 -31.90
CA PRO A 603 19.55 18.92 -30.61
C PRO A 603 20.63 19.89 -30.12
N GLN A 604 21.91 19.58 -30.38
CA GLN A 604 23.07 20.39 -29.98
C GLN A 604 23.04 21.83 -30.53
N ASP A 605 22.37 22.02 -31.68
CA ASP A 605 22.31 23.33 -32.34
C ASP A 605 21.37 24.33 -31.62
N PHE A 606 20.56 23.85 -30.66
CA PHE A 606 19.55 24.65 -29.95
C PHE A 606 19.80 24.74 -28.45
N VAL A 607 20.90 24.17 -27.95
CA VAL A 607 21.33 24.26 -26.57
C VAL A 607 21.78 25.69 -26.27
N ASP A 608 21.42 26.21 -25.10
CA ASP A 608 21.86 27.51 -24.57
C ASP A 608 22.14 27.42 -23.06
N GLU A 609 22.45 28.54 -22.44
CA GLU A 609 22.78 28.62 -21.00
C GLU A 609 21.64 28.15 -20.09
N THR A 610 20.38 28.22 -20.56
CA THR A 610 19.17 27.88 -19.79
C THR A 610 18.66 26.47 -20.12
N PHE A 611 18.74 26.05 -21.38
CA PHE A 611 18.19 24.79 -21.87
C PHE A 611 19.30 23.89 -22.42
N GLY A 612 19.61 22.87 -21.67
CA GLY A 612 20.61 21.88 -22.04
C GLY A 612 20.10 20.85 -23.06
N LEU A 613 20.98 19.90 -23.38
CA LEU A 613 20.70 18.83 -24.32
C LEU A 613 19.48 17.95 -23.92
N PRO A 614 19.28 17.62 -22.63
CA PRO A 614 18.11 16.85 -22.20
C PRO A 614 16.78 17.55 -22.54
N THR A 615 16.63 18.80 -22.14
CA THR A 615 15.40 19.58 -22.40
C THR A 615 15.16 19.77 -23.90
N VAL A 616 16.20 20.10 -24.68
CA VAL A 616 16.06 20.25 -26.14
C VAL A 616 15.65 18.93 -26.81
N SER A 617 16.21 17.82 -26.36
CA SER A 617 15.84 16.48 -26.85
C SER A 617 14.39 16.12 -26.53
N ASP A 618 13.93 16.47 -25.33
CA ASP A 618 12.53 16.24 -24.93
C ASP A 618 11.55 17.14 -25.73
N ILE A 619 11.93 18.38 -25.99
CA ILE A 619 11.15 19.28 -26.87
C ILE A 619 10.99 18.66 -28.27
N LEU A 620 12.07 18.18 -28.89
CA LEU A 620 11.99 17.54 -30.22
C LEU A 620 11.09 16.30 -30.22
N LYS A 621 11.19 15.43 -29.19
CA LYS A 621 10.32 14.27 -29.03
C LYS A 621 8.85 14.68 -28.85
N GLU A 622 8.60 15.72 -28.10
CA GLU A 622 7.25 16.24 -27.87
C GLU A 622 6.66 16.83 -29.15
N LEU A 623 7.45 17.54 -29.94
CA LEU A 623 7.01 18.10 -31.21
C LEU A 623 6.74 17.02 -32.28
N GLU A 624 7.40 15.85 -32.20
CA GLU A 624 7.08 14.71 -33.09
C GLU A 624 5.67 14.17 -32.83
N LYS A 625 5.22 14.16 -31.58
CA LYS A 625 3.90 13.64 -31.16
C LYS A 625 3.35 14.49 -30.01
N PRO A 626 2.83 15.69 -30.31
CA PRO A 626 2.42 16.64 -29.30
C PRO A 626 1.25 16.13 -28.46
N GLY A 627 1.33 16.37 -27.16
CA GLY A 627 0.25 16.04 -26.23
C GLY A 627 -0.10 14.56 -26.19
N ARG A 628 0.85 13.67 -26.51
CA ARG A 628 0.61 12.22 -26.49
C ARG A 628 0.15 11.78 -25.10
N ASP A 629 -1.02 11.16 -25.07
CA ASP A 629 -1.52 10.47 -23.87
C ASP A 629 -0.65 9.22 -23.63
N PRO A 630 -0.01 9.07 -22.46
CA PRO A 630 0.80 7.90 -22.13
C PRO A 630 -0.04 6.64 -21.89
N ARG A 631 -1.36 6.79 -21.73
CA ARG A 631 -2.27 5.68 -21.46
C ARG A 631 -2.43 4.77 -22.69
N PRO A 632 -2.68 3.46 -22.48
CA PRO A 632 -2.88 2.53 -23.58
C PRO A 632 -4.13 2.87 -24.41
N ALA A 633 -4.19 2.36 -25.63
CA ALA A 633 -5.39 2.48 -26.45
C ALA A 633 -6.52 1.60 -25.88
N PHE A 634 -7.75 2.14 -25.85
CA PHE A 634 -8.92 1.42 -25.38
C PHE A 634 -9.20 0.17 -26.23
N ARG A 635 -9.35 -0.97 -25.56
CA ARG A 635 -9.72 -2.28 -26.13
C ARG A 635 -10.71 -2.95 -25.21
N THR A 636 -11.51 -3.87 -25.71
CA THR A 636 -12.47 -4.67 -24.95
C THR A 636 -12.13 -6.15 -25.04
N ALA A 637 -12.23 -6.89 -23.93
CA ALA A 637 -12.05 -8.33 -23.92
C ALA A 637 -13.29 -9.03 -24.48
N ALA A 638 -13.07 -10.10 -25.22
CA ALA A 638 -14.14 -10.97 -25.69
C ALA A 638 -14.24 -12.20 -24.77
N PHE A 639 -15.16 -12.16 -23.81
CA PHE A 639 -15.44 -13.32 -22.97
C PHE A 639 -16.09 -14.43 -23.76
N LYS A 640 -15.75 -15.68 -23.41
CA LYS A 640 -16.29 -16.87 -24.13
C LYS A 640 -17.75 -17.08 -23.75
N GLU A 641 -18.62 -17.15 -24.76
CA GLU A 641 -20.04 -17.46 -24.59
C GLU A 641 -20.25 -18.81 -23.92
N GLY A 642 -21.24 -18.90 -23.03
CA GLY A 642 -21.57 -20.14 -22.29
C GLY A 642 -20.68 -20.46 -21.10
N VAL A 643 -19.74 -19.58 -20.70
CA VAL A 643 -18.91 -19.72 -19.51
C VAL A 643 -19.26 -18.63 -18.53
N GLU A 644 -20.20 -18.90 -17.62
CA GLU A 644 -20.73 -17.92 -16.66
C GLU A 644 -20.40 -18.29 -15.20
N LYS A 645 -20.21 -19.58 -14.92
CA LYS A 645 -20.00 -20.10 -13.57
C LYS A 645 -18.71 -20.91 -13.49
N ILE A 646 -18.17 -21.05 -12.29
CA ILE A 646 -17.00 -21.91 -12.05
C ILE A 646 -17.24 -23.35 -12.52
N SER A 647 -18.50 -23.85 -12.43
CA SER A 647 -18.90 -25.17 -12.94
C SER A 647 -18.81 -25.34 -14.44
N ASP A 648 -18.79 -24.26 -15.20
CA ASP A 648 -18.75 -24.26 -16.66
C ASP A 648 -17.31 -24.33 -17.17
N LEU A 649 -16.35 -24.15 -16.26
CA LEU A 649 -14.93 -24.26 -16.55
C LEU A 649 -14.48 -25.72 -16.62
N SER A 650 -13.56 -25.98 -17.52
CA SER A 650 -12.83 -27.26 -17.59
C SER A 650 -11.34 -26.99 -17.63
N SER A 651 -10.56 -27.85 -17.00
CA SER A 651 -9.09 -27.81 -17.08
C SER A 651 -8.65 -27.88 -18.52
N GLY A 652 -7.68 -27.07 -18.91
CA GLY A 652 -7.20 -26.94 -20.28
C GLY A 652 -7.93 -25.92 -21.15
N MET A 653 -9.06 -25.33 -20.71
CA MET A 653 -9.73 -24.26 -21.46
C MET A 653 -8.83 -23.03 -21.60
N ILE A 654 -8.76 -22.49 -22.80
CA ILE A 654 -8.12 -21.21 -23.11
C ILE A 654 -9.21 -20.15 -23.22
N LEU A 655 -9.08 -19.10 -22.42
CA LEU A 655 -10.04 -18.01 -22.30
C LEU A 655 -9.32 -16.67 -22.42
N GLU A 656 -10.02 -15.67 -22.92
CA GLU A 656 -9.60 -14.28 -22.81
C GLU A 656 -10.11 -13.71 -21.50
N GLY A 657 -9.29 -12.94 -20.80
CA GLY A 657 -9.67 -12.34 -19.53
C GLY A 657 -9.03 -10.98 -19.35
N VAL A 658 -9.54 -10.24 -18.36
CA VAL A 658 -9.02 -8.93 -17.97
C VAL A 658 -8.31 -9.07 -16.63
N VAL A 659 -7.08 -8.57 -16.53
CA VAL A 659 -6.36 -8.51 -15.25
C VAL A 659 -7.06 -7.50 -14.35
N THR A 660 -7.59 -7.97 -13.23
CA THR A 660 -8.32 -7.12 -12.26
C THR A 660 -7.41 -6.55 -11.18
N ASN A 661 -6.40 -7.33 -10.76
CA ASN A 661 -5.46 -6.93 -9.73
C ASN A 661 -4.14 -7.69 -9.87
N VAL A 662 -3.04 -7.05 -9.45
CA VAL A 662 -1.70 -7.66 -9.43
C VAL A 662 -1.13 -7.56 -8.01
N ALA A 663 -0.75 -8.72 -7.47
CA ALA A 663 -0.11 -8.88 -6.16
C ALA A 663 1.30 -9.46 -6.33
N ALA A 664 2.14 -9.37 -5.30
CA ALA A 664 3.51 -9.90 -5.36
C ALA A 664 3.61 -11.40 -5.71
N PHE A 665 2.56 -12.18 -5.41
CA PHE A 665 2.51 -13.61 -5.68
C PHE A 665 1.82 -13.99 -7.01
N GLY A 666 1.29 -13.02 -7.77
CA GLY A 666 0.65 -13.28 -9.06
C GLY A 666 -0.41 -12.26 -9.44
N ALA A 667 -1.13 -12.54 -10.53
CA ALA A 667 -2.18 -11.69 -11.08
C ALA A 667 -3.56 -12.35 -10.95
N PHE A 668 -4.56 -11.55 -10.59
CA PHE A 668 -5.97 -11.94 -10.64
C PHE A 668 -6.54 -11.57 -11.99
N VAL A 669 -7.25 -12.50 -12.62
CA VAL A 669 -7.80 -12.34 -13.97
C VAL A 669 -9.29 -12.69 -13.95
N ASP A 670 -10.11 -11.73 -14.34
CA ASP A 670 -11.52 -11.96 -14.64
C ASP A 670 -11.64 -12.63 -16.00
N ILE A 671 -12.13 -13.87 -16.02
CA ILE A 671 -12.33 -14.71 -17.23
C ILE A 671 -13.81 -14.87 -17.58
N GLY A 672 -14.68 -13.99 -17.04
CA GLY A 672 -16.11 -14.02 -17.30
C GLY A 672 -16.94 -14.86 -16.34
N VAL A 673 -16.35 -15.49 -15.30
CA VAL A 673 -17.07 -16.24 -14.25
C VAL A 673 -17.18 -15.43 -12.95
N HIS A 674 -18.00 -15.89 -11.98
CA HIS A 674 -18.28 -15.16 -10.73
C HIS A 674 -17.08 -15.03 -9.77
N GLN A 675 -15.92 -15.52 -10.14
CA GLN A 675 -14.71 -15.55 -9.34
C GLN A 675 -13.49 -15.31 -10.22
N ASP A 676 -12.64 -14.36 -9.84
CA ASP A 676 -11.36 -14.14 -10.52
C ASP A 676 -10.45 -15.37 -10.36
N GLY A 677 -9.81 -15.76 -11.44
CA GLY A 677 -8.78 -16.79 -11.42
C GLY A 677 -7.42 -16.17 -11.04
N LEU A 678 -6.55 -16.97 -10.43
CA LEU A 678 -5.21 -16.58 -10.06
C LEU A 678 -4.18 -17.17 -11.02
N VAL A 679 -3.40 -16.31 -11.67
CA VAL A 679 -2.14 -16.67 -12.34
C VAL A 679 -1.02 -16.46 -11.33
N HIS A 680 -0.47 -17.55 -10.78
CA HIS A 680 0.66 -17.46 -9.85
C HIS A 680 1.90 -16.88 -10.55
N VAL A 681 2.79 -16.19 -9.83
CA VAL A 681 4.00 -15.56 -10.40
C VAL A 681 4.84 -16.53 -11.26
N SER A 682 4.93 -17.80 -10.86
CA SER A 682 5.61 -18.85 -11.63
C SER A 682 4.90 -19.26 -12.91
N ALA A 683 3.63 -18.90 -13.10
CA ALA A 683 2.81 -19.21 -14.27
C ALA A 683 2.61 -18.00 -15.21
N LEU A 684 3.22 -16.86 -14.89
CA LEU A 684 3.17 -15.64 -15.73
C LEU A 684 4.11 -15.70 -16.93
N SER A 685 5.32 -16.24 -16.76
CA SER A 685 6.34 -16.32 -17.80
C SER A 685 7.18 -17.60 -17.67
N ARG A 686 7.92 -17.93 -18.74
CA ARG A 686 8.93 -19.00 -18.73
C ARG A 686 10.23 -18.57 -18.08
N THR A 687 10.51 -17.27 -18.08
CA THR A 687 11.66 -16.67 -17.38
C THR A 687 11.29 -16.31 -15.97
N PHE A 688 12.28 -16.24 -15.06
CA PHE A 688 12.06 -15.81 -13.69
C PHE A 688 11.49 -14.38 -13.66
N VAL A 689 10.34 -14.23 -13.03
CA VAL A 689 9.65 -12.94 -12.84
C VAL A 689 9.83 -12.52 -11.39
N LYS A 690 10.49 -11.38 -11.20
CA LYS A 690 10.69 -10.80 -9.87
C LYS A 690 9.44 -10.06 -9.38
N ASP A 691 8.85 -9.26 -10.25
CA ASP A 691 7.59 -8.55 -9.99
C ASP A 691 6.57 -8.92 -11.08
N PRO A 692 5.39 -9.47 -10.74
CA PRO A 692 4.33 -9.75 -11.70
C PRO A 692 3.94 -8.58 -12.60
N ARG A 693 4.14 -7.32 -12.14
CA ARG A 693 3.87 -6.10 -12.90
C ARG A 693 4.78 -5.86 -14.09
N ASP A 694 5.94 -6.53 -14.11
CA ASP A 694 6.83 -6.51 -15.29
C ASP A 694 6.22 -7.26 -16.46
N VAL A 695 5.22 -8.13 -16.21
CA VAL A 695 4.58 -8.98 -17.23
C VAL A 695 3.16 -8.53 -17.54
N VAL A 696 2.36 -8.20 -16.52
CA VAL A 696 0.95 -7.81 -16.65
C VAL A 696 0.57 -6.68 -15.72
N LYS A 697 -0.39 -5.85 -16.14
CA LYS A 697 -0.95 -4.74 -15.35
C LYS A 697 -2.46 -4.86 -15.24
N PRO A 698 -3.09 -4.31 -14.18
CA PRO A 698 -4.54 -4.20 -14.10
C PRO A 698 -5.11 -3.51 -15.34
N GLY A 699 -6.16 -4.11 -15.91
CA GLY A 699 -6.76 -3.66 -17.17
C GLY A 699 -6.22 -4.32 -18.42
N ASP A 700 -5.11 -5.04 -18.34
CA ASP A 700 -4.58 -5.78 -19.49
C ASP A 700 -5.52 -6.92 -19.89
N ILE A 701 -5.72 -7.08 -21.20
CA ILE A 701 -6.44 -8.20 -21.77
C ILE A 701 -5.43 -9.30 -22.08
N VAL A 702 -5.62 -10.45 -21.45
CA VAL A 702 -4.70 -11.59 -21.54
C VAL A 702 -5.41 -12.87 -21.94
N LYS A 703 -4.69 -13.74 -22.66
CA LYS A 703 -5.14 -15.11 -22.90
C LYS A 703 -4.58 -16.00 -21.82
N VAL A 704 -5.46 -16.70 -21.11
CA VAL A 704 -5.12 -17.60 -20.01
C VAL A 704 -5.63 -19.00 -20.26
N LYS A 705 -4.92 -19.99 -19.73
CA LYS A 705 -5.36 -21.37 -19.72
C LYS A 705 -5.72 -21.80 -18.30
N VAL A 706 -6.84 -22.46 -18.14
CA VAL A 706 -7.30 -23.00 -16.85
C VAL A 706 -6.46 -24.24 -16.52
N LEU A 707 -5.77 -24.18 -15.38
CA LEU A 707 -4.96 -25.30 -14.89
C LEU A 707 -5.75 -26.21 -13.95
N ASP A 708 -6.41 -25.61 -12.95
CA ASP A 708 -7.12 -26.33 -11.89
C ASP A 708 -8.32 -25.53 -11.36
N ILE A 709 -9.34 -26.23 -10.88
CA ILE A 709 -10.59 -25.64 -10.40
C ILE A 709 -10.97 -26.28 -9.07
N ASP A 710 -10.88 -25.53 -7.98
CA ASP A 710 -11.33 -25.94 -6.64
C ASP A 710 -12.71 -25.32 -6.35
N ILE A 711 -13.77 -26.04 -6.73
CA ILE A 711 -15.15 -25.57 -6.57
C ILE A 711 -15.51 -25.32 -5.08
N PRO A 712 -15.18 -26.22 -4.11
CA PRO A 712 -15.45 -26.00 -2.69
C PRO A 712 -14.85 -24.73 -2.13
N ARG A 713 -13.62 -24.40 -2.54
CA ARG A 713 -12.89 -23.20 -2.08
C ARG A 713 -13.07 -22.00 -2.99
N LYS A 714 -13.80 -22.14 -4.09
CA LYS A 714 -14.00 -21.12 -5.12
C LYS A 714 -12.67 -20.57 -5.63
N ARG A 715 -11.73 -21.44 -5.98
CA ARG A 715 -10.42 -21.06 -6.50
C ARG A 715 -10.24 -21.56 -7.91
N ILE A 716 -9.69 -20.72 -8.78
CA ILE A 716 -9.37 -21.04 -10.17
C ILE A 716 -7.89 -20.75 -10.37
N SER A 717 -7.12 -21.75 -10.76
CA SER A 717 -5.70 -21.61 -11.08
C SER A 717 -5.54 -21.44 -12.58
N LEU A 718 -4.87 -20.39 -12.98
CA LEU A 718 -4.65 -19.99 -14.37
C LEU A 718 -3.17 -19.93 -14.71
N THR A 719 -2.84 -19.99 -16.01
CA THR A 719 -1.49 -19.73 -16.54
C THR A 719 -1.55 -18.88 -17.81
N LEU A 720 -0.57 -17.98 -17.97
CA LEU A 720 -0.33 -17.28 -19.22
C LEU A 720 0.48 -18.13 -20.22
N ARG A 721 1.11 -19.19 -19.75
CA ARG A 721 1.84 -20.15 -20.59
C ARG A 721 0.86 -21.16 -21.16
N LEU A 722 0.35 -20.89 -22.34
CA LEU A 722 -0.71 -21.66 -22.97
C LEU A 722 -0.35 -23.13 -23.27
N ASP A 723 0.96 -23.44 -23.28
CA ASP A 723 1.47 -24.81 -23.53
C ASP A 723 1.59 -25.64 -22.23
N ASP A 724 1.40 -25.06 -21.04
CA ASP A 724 1.43 -25.80 -19.79
C ASP A 724 0.38 -26.92 -19.81
N GLU A 725 0.76 -28.14 -19.37
CA GLU A 725 -0.18 -29.25 -19.26
C GLU A 725 -1.17 -28.95 -18.12
N ALA A 726 -2.44 -29.09 -18.44
CA ALA A 726 -3.51 -29.03 -17.45
C ALA A 726 -3.45 -30.27 -16.55
N ALA A 727 -3.64 -30.12 -15.24
CA ALA A 727 -3.67 -31.25 -14.32
C ALA A 727 -4.81 -32.23 -14.73
N GLU A 728 -4.47 -33.47 -15.09
CA GLU A 728 -5.47 -34.52 -15.24
C GLU A 728 -6.20 -34.71 -13.91
N GLN A 729 -7.52 -34.70 -13.93
CA GLN A 729 -8.37 -34.98 -12.76
C GLN A 729 -8.14 -36.40 -12.30
N THR A 730 -7.15 -36.63 -11.46
CA THR A 730 -7.05 -37.83 -10.64
C THR A 730 -7.77 -37.57 -9.32
N GLU A 731 -8.79 -38.38 -9.02
CA GLU A 731 -9.55 -38.39 -7.77
C GLU A 731 -8.62 -38.30 -6.56
N ALA A 732 -8.94 -37.35 -5.67
CA ALA A 732 -8.11 -36.95 -4.56
C ALA A 732 -7.87 -38.06 -3.54
N ALA A 733 -6.65 -38.56 -3.49
CA ALA A 733 -6.10 -39.18 -2.28
C ALA A 733 -5.35 -38.14 -1.46
N PRO A 734 -5.41 -38.13 -0.12
CA PRO A 734 -4.82 -37.07 0.71
C PRO A 734 -3.29 -37.15 0.66
N ARG A 735 -2.66 -36.10 0.15
CA ARG A 735 -1.19 -35.97 0.08
C ARG A 735 -0.60 -35.74 1.46
N GLY A 736 0.03 -36.79 1.99
CA GLY A 736 0.88 -36.71 3.16
C GLY A 736 2.15 -35.87 2.91
N ARG A 737 2.52 -35.21 3.94
CA ARG A 737 3.67 -34.36 4.17
C ARG A 737 4.97 -35.00 3.64
N ARG A 738 5.62 -34.46 2.62
CA ARG A 738 6.97 -34.82 2.21
C ARG A 738 7.99 -34.08 3.08
N GLN A 739 8.55 -34.80 4.03
CA GLN A 739 9.82 -34.46 4.68
C GLN A 739 10.98 -34.69 3.70
N ARG A 740 11.83 -33.68 3.55
CA ARG A 740 13.17 -33.83 2.96
C ARG A 740 14.08 -34.46 4.01
N GLY A 741 14.53 -35.66 3.81
CA GLY A 741 15.57 -36.32 4.58
C GLY A 741 16.63 -36.87 3.62
N GLY A 742 17.86 -36.44 3.86
CA GLY A 742 19.05 -36.85 3.11
C GLY A 742 19.39 -38.35 3.34
N GLY A 743 19.99 -38.96 2.34
CA GLY A 743 20.30 -40.35 2.28
C GLY A 743 21.43 -40.84 3.18
N ARG A 744 21.35 -42.08 3.55
CA ARG A 744 22.50 -43.02 3.57
C ARG A 744 22.04 -44.45 3.61
N LEU A 745 22.70 -45.27 2.81
CA LEU A 745 22.60 -46.71 2.65
C LEU A 745 22.73 -47.53 3.98
N GLN A 746 21.98 -48.61 4.16
CA GLN A 746 22.47 -50.01 4.21
C GLN A 746 21.42 -51.00 4.75
N GLN A 747 21.27 -52.05 3.91
CA GLN A 747 21.10 -53.49 4.18
C GLN A 747 20.09 -54.04 5.22
N GLN A 748 19.24 -54.85 4.66
CA GLN A 748 18.76 -56.19 5.03
C GLN A 748 18.60 -56.60 6.50
N ARG A 749 17.41 -57.03 6.91
CA ARG A 749 17.13 -58.44 7.26
C ARG A 749 15.65 -58.69 7.55
N GLN A 750 15.25 -59.90 7.12
CA GLN A 750 14.01 -60.61 7.29
C GLN A 750 13.54 -60.77 8.76
N GLY A 751 12.25 -60.92 8.98
CA GLY A 751 11.67 -61.44 10.20
C GLY A 751 10.14 -61.42 10.17
N GLN A 752 9.59 -62.64 9.95
CA GLN A 752 8.17 -63.02 10.07
C GLN A 752 7.60 -62.83 11.48
N GLY A 753 6.25 -62.60 11.57
CA GLY A 753 5.56 -62.80 12.86
C GLY A 753 4.08 -62.44 12.77
N GLN A 754 3.27 -63.48 12.69
CA GLN A 754 1.80 -63.56 12.68
C GLN A 754 1.15 -63.14 14.02
N GLY A 755 -0.17 -62.77 13.92
CA GLY A 755 -1.11 -63.06 15.02
C GLY A 755 -2.16 -61.98 15.24
N ARG A 756 -3.38 -62.14 14.68
CA ARG A 756 -4.68 -62.44 15.34
C ARG A 756 -4.98 -61.51 16.54
N GLY A 757 -6.12 -60.86 16.66
CA GLY A 757 -7.50 -61.16 16.37
C GLY A 757 -8.42 -60.33 17.23
N GLY A 758 -9.65 -60.11 16.81
CA GLY A 758 -10.90 -60.07 17.56
C GLY A 758 -11.24 -58.72 18.20
N GLY A 759 -12.40 -58.11 18.05
CA GLY A 759 -13.69 -58.56 17.82
C GLY A 759 -14.65 -57.69 18.61
N GLY A 760 -15.76 -57.22 18.03
CA GLY A 760 -17.05 -56.96 18.69
C GLY A 760 -17.24 -55.54 19.23
N GLY A 761 -18.30 -54.79 18.97
CA GLY A 761 -19.64 -55.06 18.64
C GLY A 761 -20.55 -54.10 19.39
N GLY A 762 -21.59 -53.57 18.74
CA GLY A 762 -22.87 -53.16 19.33
C GLY A 762 -22.94 -51.67 19.75
N GLY A 763 -23.83 -50.81 19.32
CA GLY A 763 -25.20 -50.98 18.97
C GLY A 763 -26.06 -49.98 19.73
N GLY A 764 -26.99 -49.27 19.09
CA GLY A 764 -28.16 -48.64 19.68
C GLY A 764 -28.05 -47.11 19.73
N GLY A 765 -28.76 -46.27 19.00
CA GLY A 765 -30.19 -46.19 18.80
C GLY A 765 -30.81 -45.12 19.65
N GLY A 766 -31.35 -44.03 19.10
CA GLY A 766 -32.21 -43.13 19.83
C GLY A 766 -32.53 -41.79 19.15
N ARG A 767 -33.72 -41.75 18.64
CA ARG A 767 -34.51 -40.67 18.04
C ARG A 767 -34.39 -39.28 18.72
N GLY A 768 -34.28 -38.17 17.96
CA GLY A 768 -35.42 -37.33 17.61
C GLY A 768 -35.60 -36.09 18.43
N ASN A 769 -35.39 -34.90 17.87
CA ASN A 769 -36.45 -33.92 17.76
C ASN A 769 -36.03 -32.69 16.99
N GLY A 770 -36.97 -32.11 16.19
CA GLY A 770 -36.78 -30.99 15.33
C GLY A 770 -36.61 -29.65 16.07
N GLY A 771 -35.68 -28.85 15.55
CA GLY A 771 -35.52 -27.47 15.91
C GLY A 771 -35.26 -26.66 14.64
N THR A 772 -36.16 -25.76 14.34
CA THR A 772 -36.19 -24.80 13.24
C THR A 772 -34.87 -24.11 13.02
N ARG A 773 -34.32 -24.29 11.82
CA ARG A 773 -33.17 -23.56 11.31
C ARG A 773 -33.56 -22.09 11.05
N GLN A 774 -33.12 -21.17 11.88
CA GLN A 774 -33.01 -19.75 11.53
C GLN A 774 -31.83 -19.57 10.59
N ALA A 775 -32.08 -18.96 9.42
CA ALA A 775 -31.08 -18.56 8.46
C ALA A 775 -30.17 -17.48 9.06
N PRO A 776 -28.87 -17.46 8.76
CA PRO A 776 -27.97 -16.41 9.22
C PRO A 776 -28.33 -15.05 8.62
N ALA A 777 -28.30 -14.01 9.43
CA ALA A 777 -28.52 -12.63 9.04
C ALA A 777 -27.44 -12.16 8.02
N PRO A 778 -27.82 -11.35 7.02
CA PRO A 778 -26.86 -10.87 6.04
C PRO A 778 -25.88 -9.86 6.66
N ALA A 779 -24.62 -9.97 6.26
CA ALA A 779 -23.54 -9.08 6.63
C ALA A 779 -23.91 -7.60 6.36
N ASN A 780 -23.69 -6.75 7.36
CA ASN A 780 -23.90 -5.31 7.29
C ASN A 780 -23.13 -4.68 6.11
N SER A 781 -23.84 -3.92 5.30
CA SER A 781 -23.24 -3.16 4.21
C SER A 781 -22.40 -2.00 4.77
N ALA A 782 -21.29 -1.70 4.12
CA ALA A 782 -20.40 -0.57 4.47
C ALA A 782 -21.16 0.77 4.57
N MET A 783 -22.30 0.90 3.90
CA MET A 783 -23.20 2.05 3.92
C MET A 783 -23.92 2.21 5.27
N ALA A 784 -24.32 1.10 5.90
CA ALA A 784 -24.95 1.14 7.24
C ALA A 784 -23.96 1.57 8.31
N ASP A 785 -22.68 1.21 8.15
CA ASP A 785 -21.63 1.63 9.07
C ASP A 785 -21.18 3.09 8.83
N ALA A 786 -21.20 3.58 7.60
CA ALA A 786 -20.94 4.97 7.26
C ALA A 786 -22.03 5.90 7.81
N LEU A 787 -23.29 5.51 7.72
CA LEU A 787 -24.44 6.26 8.27
C LEU A 787 -24.45 6.30 9.81
N ARG A 788 -24.00 5.24 10.47
CA ARG A 788 -23.81 5.21 11.93
C ARG A 788 -22.68 6.11 12.41
N ARG A 789 -21.57 6.16 11.66
CA ARG A 789 -20.43 7.05 11.99
C ARG A 789 -20.75 8.53 11.74
N ALA A 790 -21.65 8.82 10.81
CA ALA A 790 -22.10 10.18 10.53
C ALA A 790 -23.21 10.69 11.48
N GLY A 791 -23.67 9.89 12.46
CA GLY A 791 -24.69 10.28 13.41
C GLY A 791 -26.10 10.43 12.82
N LEU A 792 -26.36 9.92 11.62
CA LEU A 792 -27.60 10.11 10.86
C LEU A 792 -28.58 8.93 10.93
N ALA A 793 -28.28 7.91 11.73
CA ALA A 793 -29.15 6.73 11.87
C ALA A 793 -29.48 6.43 13.33
N ASP A 794 -30.35 7.24 13.94
CA ASP A 794 -31.08 6.84 15.15
C ASP A 794 -32.51 7.40 15.11
N PRO A 795 -33.55 6.60 14.77
CA PRO A 795 -34.94 7.08 14.71
C PRO A 795 -35.67 7.01 16.05
N LYS A 796 -34.96 7.04 17.20
CA LYS A 796 -35.61 7.04 18.53
C LYS A 796 -35.19 8.23 19.40
N LYS A 797 -35.56 9.46 18.98
CA LYS A 797 -35.78 10.61 19.88
C LYS A 797 -36.67 11.63 19.19
N GLY A 798 -37.94 11.39 19.28
CA GLY A 798 -38.99 12.33 18.89
C GLY A 798 -40.29 11.97 19.55
N LYS A 799 -40.38 12.11 20.87
CA LYS A 799 -41.60 12.35 21.64
C LYS A 799 -41.22 12.77 23.07
N ARG A 800 -41.01 14.06 23.25
CA ARG A 800 -41.59 14.89 24.33
C ARG A 800 -41.23 16.34 24.04
#